data_b70932726c300873f301e7c05c242d2c
#
_entry.id   b70932726c300873f301e7c05c242d2c
#
_cell.length_a   1.000
_cell.length_b   1.000
_cell.length_c   1.000
_cell.angle_alpha   90.00
_cell.angle_beta   90.00
_cell.angle_gamma   90.00
#
_symmetry.space_group_name_H-M   'P 1'
#
loop_
_entity.id
_entity.type
_entity.pdbx_description
1 polymer ?
#
loop_
_entity_poly.entity_id
_entity_poly.type
_entity_poly.pdbx_seq_one_letter_code
_entity_poly.pdbx_strand_id
1 'polypeptide(L)'
;MTQRKYLTIILLLLPCLCFAEWTNVIKNYSRNDYKAGSQNWQILQLDNRWMYFANKTGILEFNGKRWNLYPLKNKSDARSLFFSRKDNRIYVGGINEIGYLETSSSGEKQYYSLASPNDNPTLHLGNIWKIFNIDETIYFCGDQVVVKLLNGVLTPIQAPDKIDCSSLINNTIYIGTASGIYLLAGETFYRLPYTETMTQKKLRAILPFNNKVMIATAREGLFLWDEKGLTPFHTEADNFMSQNELFSIAVQDNQIAIGTVLKGLVLITTEGKILKYINELHGLQNNTILSVYFDFTGNLWLGLDNGIGYVALNYPITNLYAASGFYGAGYVARLYKGKLYLGTNRGLFVTDWPVLNTESAPELKLIPGSQGQVWNLHIIDDRLFVCHDKGLFVIDSEEMKSMDLHIGIWEIRPVKQTNNKYFLSTYNGFYMMEKDKRRGWKIHEISSSNLSVINGSIINFEEGNGNQLFLRQSRDELTSVLLNNELNRVENERNYRGADIPEDFSIHQLMGKIVLCSPAGFYFCNSNGKFVPDTELNRFFEFSGKNNTFRSVLQTPTATWALGDDILAVKYHNSAVTCYHSIPLNTNFERIFPVGDSLAIIPNENGFALWNTAAAIKKPDSPLQITDIRIIKGNRQEEKKLEADANGILKIPYRNNSILVEYNLLSYFNPYKERFRTRLDDEEWSPFSDVDNTVISDLRIGSHIFRVETQLETGNIVEVSFSFTVLPPWYLTPVAYAIYGTLLLISFFFLWKLDSRRIEQKERQMKVLQEKELEIKEEVFKTENEKKEQEIIRLTNEKLEMDIRHKSQELANSAIILGNKNEVLIEIKKALSGIFDKSGHETATLPDIKRKLLEVSYIIDENIREDDILSKFEENFDLVHNNFIKRLAETFPTLSVAERKMCTLIKMQLSSKEIAPLLNITVRGVETMRLRLRKKLGLQNESLTKFLTNF
;
A
#
# COMPACT_ATOMS: atom_id res chain seq x y z
N MET A 1 -23.07 10.81 -55.68
CA MET A 1 -22.98 11.53 -54.37
C MET A 1 -24.13 11.20 -53.40
N THR A 2 -25.21 10.66 -53.83
CA THR A 2 -26.39 10.31 -53.04
C THR A 2 -26.32 8.97 -52.28
N GLN A 3 -25.64 7.97 -52.80
CA GLN A 3 -25.50 6.68 -52.08
C GLN A 3 -24.54 6.69 -50.86
N ARG A 4 -23.56 7.59 -50.79
CA ARG A 4 -22.69 7.75 -49.64
C ARG A 4 -23.36 8.42 -48.43
N LYS A 5 -24.40 9.24 -48.65
CA LYS A 5 -25.14 9.90 -47.57
C LYS A 5 -26.09 8.94 -46.84
N TYR A 6 -26.63 7.95 -47.54
CA TYR A 6 -27.52 6.92 -46.92
C TYR A 6 -26.72 5.88 -46.14
N LEU A 7 -25.48 5.55 -46.57
CA LEU A 7 -24.62 4.66 -45.81
C LEU A 7 -24.12 5.28 -44.49
N THR A 8 -23.87 6.60 -44.45
CA THR A 8 -23.49 7.32 -43.24
C THR A 8 -24.65 7.50 -42.25
N ILE A 9 -25.88 7.60 -42.76
CA ILE A 9 -27.09 7.70 -41.92
C ILE A 9 -27.48 6.34 -41.36
N ILE A 10 -27.27 5.24 -42.09
CA ILE A 10 -27.47 3.87 -41.60
C ILE A 10 -26.41 3.46 -40.55
N LEU A 11 -25.16 3.95 -40.66
CA LEU A 11 -24.13 3.75 -39.61
C LEU A 11 -24.39 4.58 -38.32
N LEU A 12 -25.19 5.65 -38.40
CA LEU A 12 -25.61 6.45 -37.24
C LEU A 12 -26.87 5.96 -36.53
N LEU A 13 -27.56 4.96 -37.13
CA LEU A 13 -28.77 4.35 -36.58
C LEU A 13 -28.58 2.89 -36.12
N LEU A 14 -27.33 2.39 -36.08
CA LEU A 14 -27.06 1.18 -35.30
C LEU A 14 -27.25 1.54 -33.83
N PRO A 15 -28.30 1.02 -33.16
CA PRO A 15 -28.36 1.17 -31.71
C PRO A 15 -27.07 0.58 -31.17
N CYS A 16 -26.24 1.39 -30.49
CA CYS A 16 -25.18 0.87 -29.66
C CYS A 16 -25.86 -0.06 -28.65
N LEU A 17 -25.88 -1.37 -28.91
CA LEU A 17 -26.26 -2.37 -27.94
C LEU A 17 -25.25 -2.34 -26.83
N CYS A 18 -25.58 -1.61 -25.76
CA CYS A 18 -24.76 -1.53 -24.57
C CYS A 18 -25.21 -2.63 -23.61
N PHE A 19 -24.31 -3.55 -23.39
CA PHE A 19 -24.52 -4.66 -22.47
C PHE A 19 -24.02 -4.24 -21.07
N ALA A 20 -24.79 -4.51 -20.05
CA ALA A 20 -24.42 -4.27 -18.65
C ALA A 20 -24.78 -5.47 -17.78
N GLU A 21 -23.91 -5.79 -16.84
CA GLU A 21 -24.09 -6.91 -15.93
C GLU A 21 -23.45 -6.64 -14.57
N TRP A 22 -23.99 -7.28 -13.51
CA TRP A 22 -23.34 -7.33 -12.20
C TRP A 22 -22.13 -8.27 -12.26
N THR A 23 -20.96 -7.70 -12.43
CA THR A 23 -19.70 -8.44 -12.54
C THR A 23 -18.97 -8.53 -11.20
N ASN A 24 -18.33 -9.67 -10.96
CA ASN A 24 -17.35 -9.76 -9.87
C ASN A 24 -16.25 -8.72 -10.07
N VAL A 25 -15.58 -8.36 -8.98
CA VAL A 25 -14.37 -7.58 -9.10
C VAL A 25 -13.29 -8.43 -9.75
N ILE A 26 -12.82 -7.99 -10.91
CA ILE A 26 -11.77 -8.64 -11.69
C ILE A 26 -10.54 -7.74 -11.68
N LYS A 27 -9.40 -8.32 -11.29
CA LYS A 27 -8.10 -7.66 -11.39
C LYS A 27 -7.33 -8.31 -12.54
N ASN A 28 -7.05 -7.51 -13.55
CA ASN A 28 -6.27 -7.94 -14.70
C ASN A 28 -4.80 -7.54 -14.52
N TYR A 29 -3.90 -8.49 -14.75
CA TYR A 29 -2.46 -8.25 -14.80
C TYR A 29 -2.00 -8.40 -16.25
N SER A 30 -1.56 -7.30 -16.82
CA SER A 30 -1.04 -7.24 -18.19
C SER A 30 0.45 -7.62 -18.24
N ARG A 31 0.98 -7.83 -19.44
CA ARG A 31 2.43 -8.03 -19.66
C ARG A 31 3.29 -6.90 -19.08
N ASN A 32 2.77 -5.67 -19.04
CA ASN A 32 3.50 -4.54 -18.49
C ASN A 32 3.67 -4.63 -16.97
N ASP A 33 2.73 -5.28 -16.28
CA ASP A 33 2.77 -5.46 -14.83
C ASP A 33 3.81 -6.51 -14.43
N TYR A 34 3.86 -7.67 -15.13
CA TYR A 34 4.75 -8.77 -14.79
C TYR A 34 5.98 -8.91 -15.71
N LYS A 35 6.12 -8.12 -16.78
CA LYS A 35 7.27 -8.01 -17.70
C LYS A 35 7.75 -9.35 -18.27
N ALA A 36 6.81 -10.22 -18.68
CA ALA A 36 7.09 -11.55 -19.22
C ALA A 36 6.21 -11.87 -20.43
N GLY A 37 6.19 -13.13 -20.87
CA GLY A 37 5.36 -13.60 -22.00
C GLY A 37 3.85 -13.46 -21.73
N SER A 38 3.04 -13.41 -22.80
CA SER A 38 1.60 -13.21 -22.68
C SER A 38 0.85 -14.43 -22.13
N GLN A 39 1.28 -15.64 -22.50
CA GLN A 39 0.57 -16.90 -22.22
C GLN A 39 0.95 -17.47 -20.86
N ASN A 40 -0.07 -17.93 -20.10
CA ASN A 40 0.11 -18.54 -18.78
C ASN A 40 -0.61 -19.90 -18.73
N TRP A 41 0.17 -20.98 -18.80
CA TRP A 41 -0.29 -22.34 -19.08
C TRP A 41 -0.73 -23.13 -17.85
N GLN A 42 -0.14 -22.86 -16.71
CA GLN A 42 -0.53 -23.46 -15.44
C GLN A 42 -0.30 -22.49 -14.29
N ILE A 43 -1.09 -22.63 -13.23
CA ILE A 43 -1.05 -21.83 -12.02
C ILE A 43 -0.82 -22.76 -10.84
N LEU A 44 0.03 -22.33 -9.92
CA LEU A 44 0.34 -23.04 -8.68
C LEU A 44 0.40 -22.04 -7.53
N GLN A 45 -0.23 -22.39 -6.39
CA GLN A 45 -0.08 -21.63 -5.15
C GLN A 45 0.65 -22.50 -4.12
N LEU A 46 1.65 -21.95 -3.45
CA LEU A 46 2.38 -22.61 -2.38
C LEU A 46 1.70 -22.41 -1.01
N ASP A 47 2.17 -23.12 -0.01
CA ASP A 47 1.69 -23.03 1.38
C ASP A 47 1.90 -21.62 1.99
N ASN A 48 2.94 -20.92 1.56
CA ASN A 48 3.19 -19.50 1.89
C ASN A 48 2.27 -18.51 1.16
N ARG A 49 1.27 -19.00 0.44
CA ARG A 49 0.28 -18.27 -0.37
C ARG A 49 0.84 -17.62 -1.65
N TRP A 50 2.12 -17.66 -1.93
CA TRP A 50 2.69 -17.11 -3.16
C TRP A 50 2.18 -17.86 -4.39
N MET A 51 1.98 -17.10 -5.47
CA MET A 51 1.51 -17.64 -6.75
C MET A 51 2.66 -17.86 -7.72
N TYR A 52 2.59 -18.95 -8.46
CA TYR A 52 3.53 -19.27 -9.53
C TYR A 52 2.77 -19.58 -10.81
N PHE A 53 3.30 -19.12 -11.94
CA PHE A 53 2.69 -19.30 -13.24
C PHE A 53 3.71 -19.91 -14.20
N ALA A 54 3.31 -20.98 -14.91
CA ALA A 54 4.06 -21.49 -16.04
C ALA A 54 3.80 -20.55 -17.23
N ASN A 55 4.75 -19.65 -17.49
CA ASN A 55 4.63 -18.58 -18.47
C ASN A 55 5.43 -18.90 -19.75
N LYS A 56 5.04 -18.30 -20.87
CA LYS A 56 5.73 -18.42 -22.18
C LYS A 56 7.22 -18.11 -22.13
N THR A 57 7.71 -17.38 -21.16
CA THR A 57 9.14 -17.00 -21.05
C THR A 57 9.86 -17.62 -19.85
N GLY A 58 9.17 -18.50 -19.09
CA GLY A 58 9.73 -19.17 -17.92
C GLY A 58 8.74 -19.26 -16.77
N ILE A 59 9.23 -19.28 -15.55
CA ILE A 59 8.43 -19.36 -14.33
C ILE A 59 8.23 -17.97 -13.81
N LEU A 60 6.97 -17.54 -13.67
CA LEU A 60 6.63 -16.31 -12.97
C LEU A 60 6.29 -16.60 -11.51
N GLU A 61 6.83 -15.81 -10.61
CA GLU A 61 6.49 -15.79 -9.19
C GLU A 61 5.81 -14.49 -8.83
N PHE A 62 4.75 -14.55 -8.04
CA PHE A 62 4.06 -13.39 -7.50
C PHE A 62 3.84 -13.52 -6.00
N ASN A 63 4.43 -12.62 -5.23
CA ASN A 63 4.32 -12.60 -3.76
C ASN A 63 3.23 -11.64 -3.23
N GLY A 64 2.28 -11.26 -4.08
CA GLY A 64 1.25 -10.28 -3.76
C GLY A 64 1.61 -8.84 -4.16
N LYS A 65 2.90 -8.53 -4.27
CA LYS A 65 3.42 -7.19 -4.58
C LYS A 65 4.32 -7.17 -5.82
N ARG A 66 5.25 -8.10 -5.89
CA ARG A 66 6.29 -8.15 -6.93
C ARG A 66 6.18 -9.39 -7.79
N TRP A 67 6.56 -9.22 -9.05
CA TRP A 67 6.69 -10.26 -10.03
C TRP A 67 8.18 -10.55 -10.27
N ASN A 68 8.55 -11.83 -10.20
CA ASN A 68 9.89 -12.30 -10.54
C ASN A 68 9.79 -13.34 -11.65
N LEU A 69 10.69 -13.27 -12.64
CA LEU A 69 10.78 -14.21 -13.76
C LEU A 69 12.05 -15.05 -13.65
N TYR A 70 11.89 -16.37 -13.74
CA TYR A 70 12.96 -17.34 -13.78
C TYR A 70 12.89 -18.08 -15.13
N PRO A 71 13.75 -17.72 -16.11
CA PRO A 71 13.77 -18.38 -17.42
C PRO A 71 14.32 -19.80 -17.33
N LEU A 72 13.81 -20.69 -18.22
CA LEU A 72 14.35 -22.02 -18.41
C LEU A 72 15.73 -21.95 -19.12
N LYS A 73 16.55 -22.99 -18.97
CA LYS A 73 17.91 -23.04 -19.56
C LYS A 73 17.90 -22.91 -21.09
N ASN A 74 16.94 -23.58 -21.73
CA ASN A 74 16.76 -23.53 -23.19
C ASN A 74 15.91 -22.33 -23.67
N LYS A 75 15.47 -21.45 -22.73
CA LYS A 75 14.61 -20.29 -22.98
C LYS A 75 13.26 -20.62 -23.64
N SER A 76 12.78 -21.87 -23.50
CA SER A 76 11.45 -22.27 -23.95
C SER A 76 10.36 -21.85 -22.97
N ASP A 77 9.10 -22.08 -23.39
CA ASP A 77 7.95 -21.88 -22.51
C ASP A 77 8.00 -22.85 -21.32
N ALA A 78 7.70 -22.38 -20.13
CA ALA A 78 7.25 -23.24 -19.04
C ALA A 78 5.81 -23.67 -19.30
N ARG A 79 5.50 -24.96 -19.13
CA ARG A 79 4.17 -25.55 -19.39
C ARG A 79 3.52 -26.07 -18.12
N SER A 80 4.31 -26.61 -17.20
CA SER A 80 3.80 -27.21 -15.98
C SER A 80 4.69 -26.92 -14.78
N LEU A 81 4.07 -26.86 -13.60
CA LEU A 81 4.69 -26.63 -12.30
C LEU A 81 4.13 -27.63 -11.28
N PHE A 82 5.02 -28.14 -10.42
CA PHE A 82 4.65 -29.00 -9.29
C PHE A 82 5.53 -28.71 -8.08
N PHE A 83 4.94 -28.40 -6.93
CA PHE A 83 5.69 -28.20 -5.69
C PHE A 83 5.82 -29.49 -4.89
N SER A 84 7.05 -29.91 -4.66
CA SER A 84 7.37 -31.04 -3.79
C SER A 84 7.74 -30.52 -2.40
N ARG A 85 6.87 -30.85 -1.40
CA ARG A 85 7.12 -30.49 0.00
C ARG A 85 8.30 -31.23 0.62
N LYS A 86 8.67 -32.41 0.08
CA LYS A 86 9.74 -33.24 0.61
C LYS A 86 11.12 -32.59 0.47
N ASP A 87 11.40 -32.04 -0.70
CA ASP A 87 12.69 -31.43 -1.04
C ASP A 87 12.61 -29.90 -1.21
N ASN A 88 11.42 -29.32 -0.97
CA ASN A 88 11.14 -27.88 -1.08
C ASN A 88 11.50 -27.29 -2.45
N ARG A 89 11.21 -28.05 -3.52
CA ARG A 89 11.48 -27.69 -4.92
C ARG A 89 10.21 -27.50 -5.71
N ILE A 90 10.24 -26.56 -6.67
CA ILE A 90 9.19 -26.47 -7.69
C ILE A 90 9.72 -27.14 -8.94
N TYR A 91 9.24 -28.35 -9.25
CA TYR A 91 9.53 -29.02 -10.49
C TYR A 91 8.82 -28.33 -11.65
N VAL A 92 9.51 -28.27 -12.79
CA VAL A 92 9.12 -27.49 -13.96
C VAL A 92 9.22 -28.34 -15.22
N GLY A 93 8.15 -28.35 -15.99
CA GLY A 93 8.11 -28.91 -17.33
C GLY A 93 7.98 -27.79 -18.36
N GLY A 94 8.83 -27.81 -19.36
CA GLY A 94 8.83 -26.88 -20.50
C GLY A 94 8.64 -27.59 -21.84
N ILE A 95 9.04 -26.92 -22.91
CA ILE A 95 9.12 -27.53 -24.25
C ILE A 95 10.50 -28.17 -24.38
N ASN A 96 10.54 -29.50 -24.47
CA ASN A 96 11.77 -30.29 -24.51
C ASN A 96 12.73 -30.02 -23.34
N GLU A 97 12.22 -29.60 -22.21
CA GLU A 97 13.03 -29.34 -21.02
C GLU A 97 12.28 -29.71 -19.75
N ILE A 98 13.00 -30.29 -18.80
CA ILE A 98 12.53 -30.54 -17.43
C ILE A 98 13.60 -30.08 -16.43
N GLY A 99 13.16 -29.60 -15.31
CA GLY A 99 14.05 -29.10 -14.26
C GLY A 99 13.31 -28.78 -12.99
N TYR A 100 13.94 -28.02 -12.13
CA TYR A 100 13.34 -27.52 -10.89
C TYR A 100 13.86 -26.13 -10.53
N LEU A 101 13.04 -25.38 -9.84
CA LEU A 101 13.40 -24.13 -9.19
C LEU A 101 13.67 -24.45 -7.70
N GLU A 102 14.85 -24.09 -7.22
CA GLU A 102 15.27 -24.29 -5.85
C GLU A 102 15.61 -22.97 -5.18
N THR A 103 15.32 -22.86 -3.89
CA THR A 103 15.73 -21.70 -3.10
C THR A 103 17.05 -22.04 -2.43
N SER A 104 18.11 -21.27 -2.73
CA SER A 104 19.42 -21.42 -2.09
C SER A 104 19.37 -21.04 -0.61
N SER A 105 20.42 -21.37 0.15
CA SER A 105 20.60 -20.90 1.52
C SER A 105 20.62 -19.37 1.66
N SER A 106 20.96 -18.66 0.57
CA SER A 106 20.89 -17.19 0.50
C SER A 106 19.48 -16.63 0.23
N GLY A 107 18.48 -17.52 0.10
CA GLY A 107 17.10 -17.12 -0.25
C GLY A 107 16.92 -16.76 -1.74
N GLU A 108 17.96 -16.85 -2.56
CA GLU A 108 17.86 -16.68 -4.01
C GLU A 108 17.29 -17.95 -4.65
N LYS A 109 16.34 -17.76 -5.57
CA LYS A 109 15.79 -18.87 -6.36
C LYS A 109 16.57 -19.01 -7.66
N GLN A 110 16.95 -20.25 -7.96
CA GLN A 110 17.67 -20.57 -9.18
C GLN A 110 17.03 -21.78 -9.86
N TYR A 111 16.91 -21.70 -11.19
CA TYR A 111 16.44 -22.81 -12.01
C TYR A 111 17.59 -23.75 -12.34
N TYR A 112 17.37 -25.05 -12.12
CA TYR A 112 18.28 -26.13 -12.48
C TYR A 112 17.64 -27.04 -13.52
N SER A 113 18.30 -27.22 -14.66
CA SER A 113 17.87 -28.14 -15.70
C SER A 113 18.25 -29.57 -15.33
N LEU A 114 17.31 -30.51 -15.44
CA LEU A 114 17.54 -31.95 -15.30
C LEU A 114 17.79 -32.62 -16.65
N ALA A 115 17.11 -32.16 -17.71
CA ALA A 115 17.33 -32.61 -19.07
C ALA A 115 16.85 -31.55 -20.06
N SER A 116 17.68 -31.30 -21.06
CA SER A 116 17.39 -30.47 -22.21
C SER A 116 17.96 -31.06 -23.49
N PRO A 117 17.54 -30.64 -24.68
CA PRO A 117 18.08 -31.10 -25.95
C PRO A 117 19.60 -30.84 -26.08
N ASN A 118 20.11 -29.82 -25.41
CA ASN A 118 21.53 -29.51 -25.41
C ASN A 118 22.38 -30.53 -24.61
N ASP A 119 21.76 -31.16 -23.59
CA ASP A 119 22.45 -32.12 -22.73
C ASP A 119 22.21 -33.56 -23.17
N ASN A 120 21.03 -33.84 -23.80
CA ASN A 120 20.69 -35.17 -24.32
C ASN A 120 19.86 -35.05 -25.62
N PRO A 121 20.52 -34.98 -26.79
CA PRO A 121 19.86 -34.78 -28.08
C PRO A 121 18.87 -35.89 -28.49
N THR A 122 18.99 -37.09 -27.90
CA THR A 122 18.16 -38.26 -28.24
C THR A 122 16.85 -38.28 -27.41
N LEU A 123 16.73 -37.48 -26.38
CA LEU A 123 15.56 -37.42 -25.52
C LEU A 123 14.55 -36.35 -26.03
N HIS A 124 13.58 -36.79 -26.84
CA HIS A 124 12.53 -35.95 -27.34
C HIS A 124 11.38 -35.90 -26.31
N LEU A 125 11.37 -34.85 -25.47
CA LEU A 125 10.38 -34.71 -24.39
C LEU A 125 9.03 -34.10 -24.86
N GLY A 126 9.04 -33.32 -25.95
CA GLY A 126 7.87 -32.56 -26.39
C GLY A 126 7.45 -31.50 -25.35
N ASN A 127 6.16 -31.18 -25.28
CA ASN A 127 5.62 -30.30 -24.24
C ASN A 127 5.35 -31.14 -22.98
N ILE A 128 5.80 -30.71 -21.84
CA ILE A 128 5.53 -31.36 -20.55
C ILE A 128 4.36 -30.64 -19.87
N TRP A 129 3.17 -31.23 -20.01
CA TRP A 129 1.91 -30.59 -19.61
C TRP A 129 1.53 -30.75 -18.13
N LYS A 130 2.00 -31.83 -17.47
CA LYS A 130 1.72 -32.10 -16.07
C LYS A 130 2.91 -32.76 -15.37
N ILE A 131 3.02 -32.54 -14.08
CA ILE A 131 4.02 -33.16 -13.22
C ILE A 131 3.31 -33.72 -12.00
N PHE A 132 3.63 -34.95 -11.62
CA PHE A 132 3.03 -35.61 -10.46
C PHE A 132 4.11 -36.23 -9.58
N ASN A 133 3.80 -36.33 -8.29
CA ASN A 133 4.62 -37.10 -7.33
C ASN A 133 3.84 -38.31 -6.85
N ILE A 134 4.43 -39.48 -6.93
CA ILE A 134 3.96 -40.71 -6.30
C ILE A 134 5.10 -41.22 -5.42
N ASP A 135 4.89 -41.23 -4.11
CA ASP A 135 5.91 -41.55 -3.10
C ASP A 135 7.21 -40.75 -3.29
N GLU A 136 8.29 -41.40 -3.72
CA GLU A 136 9.61 -40.76 -3.95
C GLU A 136 9.88 -40.42 -5.42
N THR A 137 8.94 -40.69 -6.29
CA THR A 137 9.12 -40.61 -7.74
C THR A 137 8.37 -39.42 -8.33
N ILE A 138 9.04 -38.59 -9.09
CA ILE A 138 8.44 -37.51 -9.86
C ILE A 138 8.20 -37.99 -11.30
N TYR A 139 7.00 -37.76 -11.81
CA TYR A 139 6.60 -38.11 -13.15
C TYR A 139 6.32 -36.83 -13.98
N PHE A 140 7.00 -36.68 -15.10
CA PHE A 140 6.79 -35.58 -16.05
C PHE A 140 6.00 -36.13 -17.24
N CYS A 141 4.75 -35.70 -17.39
CA CYS A 141 3.85 -36.14 -18.45
C CYS A 141 3.95 -35.20 -19.67
N GLY A 142 4.55 -35.70 -20.75
CA GLY A 142 4.74 -34.98 -22.01
C GLY A 142 3.70 -35.33 -23.05
N ASP A 143 3.95 -34.93 -24.32
CA ASP A 143 3.04 -35.17 -25.45
C ASP A 143 2.96 -36.68 -25.84
N GLN A 144 4.07 -37.41 -25.72
CA GLN A 144 4.13 -38.82 -26.12
C GLN A 144 4.88 -39.70 -25.10
N VAL A 145 5.47 -39.10 -24.09
CA VAL A 145 6.32 -39.79 -23.14
C VAL A 145 5.99 -39.32 -21.72
N VAL A 146 6.02 -40.26 -20.79
CA VAL A 146 6.02 -40.00 -19.35
C VAL A 146 7.43 -40.27 -18.85
N VAL A 147 8.11 -39.26 -18.31
CA VAL A 147 9.47 -39.43 -17.77
C VAL A 147 9.41 -39.56 -16.27
N LYS A 148 9.90 -40.71 -15.79
CA LYS A 148 10.04 -41.03 -14.37
C LYS A 148 11.39 -40.55 -13.85
N LEU A 149 11.39 -39.75 -12.81
CA LEU A 149 12.58 -39.33 -12.06
C LEU A 149 12.62 -40.02 -10.70
N LEU A 150 13.58 -40.92 -10.51
CA LEU A 150 13.82 -41.61 -9.25
C LEU A 150 15.31 -41.61 -8.92
N ASN A 151 15.70 -41.15 -7.73
CA ASN A 151 17.10 -41.04 -7.28
C ASN A 151 18.03 -40.37 -8.29
N GLY A 152 17.55 -39.30 -8.97
CA GLY A 152 18.33 -38.59 -9.98
C GLY A 152 18.40 -39.26 -11.36
N VAL A 153 17.80 -40.44 -11.53
CA VAL A 153 17.78 -41.19 -12.81
C VAL A 153 16.47 -40.89 -13.55
N LEU A 154 16.57 -40.52 -14.82
CA LEU A 154 15.44 -40.28 -15.73
C LEU A 154 15.17 -41.54 -16.56
N THR A 155 13.95 -42.07 -16.46
CA THR A 155 13.48 -43.23 -17.24
C THR A 155 12.28 -42.81 -18.08
N PRO A 156 12.34 -42.84 -19.42
CA PRO A 156 11.22 -42.56 -20.30
C PRO A 156 10.28 -43.77 -20.41
N ILE A 157 8.97 -43.54 -20.30
CA ILE A 157 7.91 -44.53 -20.50
C ILE A 157 7.10 -44.06 -21.70
N GLN A 158 7.13 -44.81 -22.78
CA GLN A 158 6.43 -44.43 -24.00
C GLN A 158 4.93 -44.59 -23.84
N ALA A 159 4.17 -43.54 -24.14
CA ALA A 159 2.72 -43.60 -24.16
C ALA A 159 2.17 -44.37 -25.39
N PRO A 160 0.99 -44.99 -25.29
CA PRO A 160 0.38 -45.74 -26.41
C PRO A 160 -0.03 -44.86 -27.60
N ASP A 161 -0.25 -43.59 -27.36
CA ASP A 161 -0.63 -42.57 -28.33
C ASP A 161 -0.30 -41.16 -27.77
N LYS A 162 -0.48 -40.10 -28.57
CA LYS A 162 -0.32 -38.73 -28.15
C LYS A 162 -1.22 -38.40 -26.93
N ILE A 163 -0.62 -37.90 -25.88
CA ILE A 163 -1.32 -37.53 -24.64
C ILE A 163 -1.98 -36.16 -24.82
N ASP A 164 -3.31 -36.13 -24.72
CA ASP A 164 -4.10 -34.89 -24.67
C ASP A 164 -4.14 -34.28 -23.28
N CYS A 165 -4.29 -35.12 -22.24
CA CYS A 165 -4.33 -34.70 -20.86
C CYS A 165 -3.84 -35.82 -19.92
N SER A 166 -3.39 -35.45 -18.71
CA SER A 166 -3.00 -36.40 -17.67
C SER A 166 -3.44 -35.91 -16.29
N SER A 167 -3.64 -36.86 -15.38
CA SER A 167 -4.07 -36.59 -14.00
C SER A 167 -3.55 -37.65 -13.03
N LEU A 168 -3.40 -37.25 -11.76
CA LEU A 168 -3.11 -38.17 -10.66
C LEU A 168 -4.38 -38.35 -9.82
N ILE A 169 -4.89 -39.57 -9.74
CA ILE A 169 -6.07 -39.91 -8.94
C ILE A 169 -5.76 -41.17 -8.13
N ASN A 170 -5.89 -41.13 -6.81
CA ASN A 170 -5.61 -42.23 -5.90
C ASN A 170 -4.24 -42.90 -6.16
N ASN A 171 -3.16 -42.09 -6.24
CA ASN A 171 -1.79 -42.52 -6.53
C ASN A 171 -1.62 -43.27 -7.87
N THR A 172 -2.53 -43.10 -8.82
CA THR A 172 -2.44 -43.68 -10.17
C THR A 172 -2.50 -42.56 -11.19
N ILE A 173 -1.58 -42.61 -12.17
CA ILE A 173 -1.55 -41.65 -13.29
C ILE A 173 -2.51 -42.12 -14.37
N TYR A 174 -3.46 -41.25 -14.71
CA TYR A 174 -4.38 -41.40 -15.85
C TYR A 174 -3.91 -40.53 -17.00
N ILE A 175 -3.92 -41.07 -18.21
CA ILE A 175 -3.70 -40.31 -19.44
C ILE A 175 -4.88 -40.44 -20.38
N GLY A 176 -5.26 -39.33 -20.98
CA GLY A 176 -6.25 -39.26 -22.05
C GLY A 176 -5.57 -39.08 -23.39
N THR A 177 -5.93 -39.90 -24.37
CA THR A 177 -5.40 -39.91 -25.73
C THR A 177 -6.51 -40.05 -26.74
N ALA A 178 -6.25 -39.84 -28.03
CA ALA A 178 -7.22 -40.08 -29.10
C ALA A 178 -7.61 -41.55 -29.23
N SER A 179 -6.76 -42.50 -28.80
CA SER A 179 -7.06 -43.94 -28.81
C SER A 179 -7.83 -44.42 -27.58
N GLY A 180 -7.99 -43.56 -26.55
CA GLY A 180 -8.75 -43.86 -25.34
C GLY A 180 -8.10 -43.32 -24.07
N ILE A 181 -8.59 -43.77 -22.92
CA ILE A 181 -8.07 -43.40 -21.61
C ILE A 181 -7.28 -44.58 -21.06
N TYR A 182 -6.10 -44.30 -20.51
CA TYR A 182 -5.19 -45.31 -19.94
C TYR A 182 -4.76 -44.94 -18.53
N LEU A 183 -4.46 -45.94 -17.74
CA LEU A 183 -3.80 -45.79 -16.41
C LEU A 183 -2.39 -46.37 -16.45
N LEU A 184 -1.46 -45.72 -15.79
CA LEU A 184 -0.09 -46.21 -15.65
C LEU A 184 0.05 -47.08 -14.40
N ALA A 185 0.41 -48.36 -14.58
CA ALA A 185 0.76 -49.26 -13.50
C ALA A 185 2.18 -49.77 -13.71
N GLY A 186 3.10 -49.38 -12.80
CA GLY A 186 4.52 -49.62 -12.99
C GLY A 186 5.06 -48.80 -14.17
N GLU A 187 5.46 -49.47 -15.26
CA GLU A 187 5.94 -48.83 -16.49
C GLU A 187 5.06 -49.19 -17.70
N THR A 188 3.85 -49.73 -17.48
CA THR A 188 2.94 -50.18 -18.51
C THR A 188 1.61 -49.44 -18.45
N PHE A 189 1.09 -49.03 -19.59
CA PHE A 189 -0.25 -48.44 -19.73
C PHE A 189 -1.32 -49.47 -19.94
N TYR A 190 -2.39 -49.41 -19.15
CA TYR A 190 -3.56 -50.25 -19.24
C TYR A 190 -4.76 -49.38 -19.64
N ARG A 191 -5.54 -49.83 -20.64
CA ARG A 191 -6.74 -49.11 -21.08
C ARG A 191 -7.82 -49.16 -19.97
N LEU A 192 -8.42 -48.00 -19.73
CA LEU A 192 -9.50 -47.89 -18.77
C LEU A 192 -10.79 -48.54 -19.36
N PRO A 193 -11.41 -49.49 -18.67
CA PRO A 193 -12.63 -50.16 -19.18
C PRO A 193 -13.78 -49.18 -19.29
N TYR A 194 -14.74 -49.49 -20.18
CA TYR A 194 -15.95 -48.70 -20.45
C TYR A 194 -15.71 -47.28 -21.00
N THR A 195 -14.53 -47.02 -21.57
CA THR A 195 -14.17 -45.70 -22.11
C THR A 195 -14.04 -45.72 -23.66
N GLU A 196 -14.59 -46.75 -24.32
CA GLU A 196 -14.53 -46.93 -25.79
C GLU A 196 -15.17 -45.75 -26.54
N THR A 197 -16.24 -45.17 -25.99
CA THR A 197 -16.93 -44.00 -26.54
C THR A 197 -16.11 -42.72 -26.48
N MET A 198 -14.99 -42.69 -25.76
CA MET A 198 -14.06 -41.58 -25.69
C MET A 198 -13.01 -41.61 -26.83
N THR A 199 -12.94 -42.74 -27.58
CA THR A 199 -12.03 -42.83 -28.72
C THR A 199 -12.36 -41.78 -29.77
N GLN A 200 -11.34 -41.14 -30.35
CA GLN A 200 -11.40 -40.04 -31.31
C GLN A 200 -11.95 -38.71 -30.75
N LYS A 201 -12.29 -38.64 -29.46
CA LYS A 201 -12.69 -37.38 -28.82
C LYS A 201 -11.43 -36.69 -28.26
N LYS A 202 -11.37 -35.39 -28.46
CA LYS A 202 -10.29 -34.57 -27.88
C LYS A 202 -10.57 -34.40 -26.38
N LEU A 203 -9.74 -35.02 -25.58
CA LEU A 203 -9.83 -34.94 -24.11
C LEU A 203 -9.11 -33.70 -23.60
N ARG A 204 -9.68 -33.05 -22.58
CA ARG A 204 -9.08 -31.83 -21.98
C ARG A 204 -8.67 -32.01 -20.54
N ALA A 205 -9.41 -32.79 -19.79
CA ALA A 205 -9.08 -33.08 -18.39
C ALA A 205 -9.66 -34.40 -17.93
N ILE A 206 -9.00 -35.01 -16.97
CA ILE A 206 -9.46 -36.14 -16.16
C ILE A 206 -9.30 -35.70 -14.70
N LEU A 207 -10.37 -35.68 -13.92
CA LEU A 207 -10.37 -35.08 -12.56
C LEU A 207 -11.08 -36.01 -11.57
N PRO A 208 -10.67 -36.04 -10.29
CA PRO A 208 -11.47 -36.68 -9.25
C PRO A 208 -12.74 -35.86 -9.00
N PHE A 209 -13.89 -36.53 -8.88
CA PHE A 209 -15.17 -35.89 -8.65
C PHE A 209 -16.14 -36.83 -7.90
N ASN A 210 -16.49 -36.51 -6.64
CA ASN A 210 -17.46 -37.25 -5.83
C ASN A 210 -17.28 -38.79 -5.86
N ASN A 211 -16.10 -39.28 -5.56
CA ASN A 211 -15.70 -40.70 -5.65
C ASN A 211 -15.77 -41.34 -7.04
N LYS A 212 -15.95 -40.51 -8.09
CA LYS A 212 -15.88 -40.89 -9.49
C LYS A 212 -14.77 -40.17 -10.21
N VAL A 213 -14.54 -40.50 -11.47
CA VAL A 213 -13.61 -39.76 -12.34
C VAL A 213 -14.41 -38.94 -13.32
N MET A 214 -14.24 -37.62 -13.31
CA MET A 214 -14.81 -36.73 -14.30
C MET A 214 -13.87 -36.63 -15.50
N ILE A 215 -14.40 -36.81 -16.68
CA ILE A 215 -13.73 -36.70 -17.98
C ILE A 215 -14.31 -35.52 -18.72
N ALA A 216 -13.49 -34.52 -19.02
CA ALA A 216 -13.90 -33.34 -19.79
C ALA A 216 -13.38 -33.44 -21.22
N THR A 217 -14.28 -33.30 -22.17
CA THR A 217 -13.99 -33.28 -23.62
C THR A 217 -13.93 -31.84 -24.14
N ALA A 218 -13.35 -31.65 -25.31
CA ALA A 218 -13.26 -30.30 -25.89
C ALA A 218 -14.62 -29.71 -26.28
N ARG A 219 -15.59 -30.53 -26.73
CA ARG A 219 -16.89 -30.06 -27.24
C ARG A 219 -18.09 -30.91 -26.87
N GLU A 220 -17.87 -32.18 -26.48
CA GLU A 220 -18.95 -33.12 -26.21
C GLU A 220 -19.41 -33.11 -24.73
N GLY A 221 -18.93 -32.17 -23.95
CA GLY A 221 -19.35 -31.98 -22.57
C GLY A 221 -18.54 -32.81 -21.55
N LEU A 222 -19.16 -33.06 -20.42
CA LEU A 222 -18.56 -33.72 -19.25
C LEU A 222 -19.13 -35.15 -19.11
N PHE A 223 -18.29 -36.06 -18.64
CA PHE A 223 -18.68 -37.47 -18.40
C PHE A 223 -18.19 -37.90 -17.01
N LEU A 224 -18.89 -38.82 -16.39
CA LEU A 224 -18.49 -39.45 -15.12
C LEU A 224 -18.23 -40.93 -15.36
N TRP A 225 -17.06 -41.37 -14.98
CA TRP A 225 -16.64 -42.75 -15.01
C TRP A 225 -16.57 -43.34 -13.58
N ASP A 226 -17.09 -44.53 -13.40
CA ASP A 226 -16.88 -45.38 -12.24
C ASP A 226 -16.73 -46.85 -12.65
N GLU A 227 -16.56 -47.76 -11.69
CA GLU A 227 -16.41 -49.21 -11.97
C GLU A 227 -17.61 -49.84 -12.71
N LYS A 228 -18.76 -49.13 -12.75
CA LYS A 228 -19.98 -49.63 -13.42
C LYS A 228 -20.11 -49.12 -14.87
N GLY A 229 -19.30 -48.14 -15.23
CA GLY A 229 -19.31 -47.59 -16.59
C GLY A 229 -19.13 -46.11 -16.68
N LEU A 230 -19.32 -45.60 -17.90
CA LEU A 230 -19.22 -44.19 -18.24
C LEU A 230 -20.60 -43.58 -18.52
N THR A 231 -20.94 -42.50 -17.87
CA THR A 231 -22.23 -41.78 -18.02
C THR A 231 -22.01 -40.29 -18.35
N PRO A 232 -22.83 -39.68 -19.25
CA PRO A 232 -22.80 -38.24 -19.42
C PRO A 232 -23.16 -37.50 -18.12
N PHE A 233 -22.49 -36.40 -17.86
CA PHE A 233 -22.82 -35.46 -16.77
C PHE A 233 -23.47 -34.23 -17.39
N HIS A 234 -24.81 -34.20 -17.43
CA HIS A 234 -25.56 -33.09 -18.01
C HIS A 234 -25.56 -31.87 -17.10
N THR A 235 -25.36 -30.71 -17.72
CA THR A 235 -25.31 -29.42 -17.03
C THR A 235 -26.10 -28.37 -17.83
N GLU A 236 -26.49 -27.29 -17.17
CA GLU A 236 -27.06 -26.13 -17.87
C GLU A 236 -26.08 -25.50 -18.88
N ALA A 237 -24.76 -25.76 -18.73
CA ALA A 237 -23.68 -25.27 -19.59
C ALA A 237 -23.39 -26.19 -20.79
N ASP A 238 -24.14 -27.29 -21.03
CA ASP A 238 -23.87 -28.23 -22.11
C ASP A 238 -23.90 -27.54 -23.49
N ASN A 239 -24.84 -26.63 -23.72
CA ASN A 239 -24.90 -25.84 -24.95
C ASN A 239 -23.70 -24.91 -25.12
N PHE A 240 -23.28 -24.27 -24.03
CA PHE A 240 -22.08 -23.42 -24.01
C PHE A 240 -20.83 -24.23 -24.34
N MET A 241 -20.64 -25.41 -23.75
CA MET A 241 -19.48 -26.28 -23.98
C MET A 241 -19.47 -26.85 -25.41
N SER A 242 -20.64 -27.20 -25.97
CA SER A 242 -20.71 -27.75 -27.35
C SER A 242 -20.37 -26.71 -28.41
N GLN A 243 -20.71 -25.45 -28.20
CA GLN A 243 -20.45 -24.35 -29.13
C GLN A 243 -19.04 -23.78 -28.98
N ASN A 244 -18.43 -23.89 -27.76
CA ASN A 244 -17.14 -23.30 -27.42
C ASN A 244 -16.18 -24.40 -26.99
N GLU A 245 -14.96 -24.37 -27.51
CA GLU A 245 -13.96 -25.38 -27.17
C GLU A 245 -13.53 -25.22 -25.73
N LEU A 246 -13.84 -26.18 -24.85
CA LEU A 246 -13.33 -26.29 -23.50
C LEU A 246 -11.81 -26.48 -23.57
N PHE A 247 -11.05 -25.72 -22.79
CA PHE A 247 -9.60 -25.79 -22.73
C PHE A 247 -9.09 -26.16 -21.35
N SER A 248 -9.64 -25.58 -20.32
CA SER A 248 -9.21 -25.79 -18.93
C SER A 248 -10.41 -25.93 -17.99
N ILE A 249 -10.24 -26.71 -16.93
CA ILE A 249 -11.29 -26.95 -15.93
C ILE A 249 -10.65 -27.12 -14.55
N ALA A 250 -11.31 -26.59 -13.52
CA ALA A 250 -10.95 -26.80 -12.12
C ALA A 250 -12.21 -27.06 -11.28
N VAL A 251 -12.06 -27.88 -10.25
CA VAL A 251 -13.15 -28.23 -9.31
C VAL A 251 -12.67 -27.89 -7.91
N GLN A 252 -13.47 -27.16 -7.15
CA GLN A 252 -13.22 -26.91 -5.73
C GLN A 252 -14.55 -26.75 -4.97
N ASP A 253 -14.64 -27.39 -3.81
CA ASP A 253 -15.85 -27.39 -2.99
C ASP A 253 -17.09 -27.77 -3.81
N ASN A 254 -18.09 -26.87 -3.91
CA ASN A 254 -19.31 -27.08 -4.69
C ASN A 254 -19.30 -26.32 -6.03
N GLN A 255 -18.13 -26.07 -6.62
CA GLN A 255 -17.99 -25.26 -7.85
C GLN A 255 -17.10 -25.94 -8.88
N ILE A 256 -17.49 -25.83 -10.14
CA ILE A 256 -16.71 -26.24 -11.31
C ILE A 256 -16.53 -25.00 -12.20
N ALA A 257 -15.27 -24.64 -12.44
CA ALA A 257 -14.90 -23.54 -13.32
C ALA A 257 -14.39 -24.10 -14.66
N ILE A 258 -15.04 -23.75 -15.76
CA ILE A 258 -14.80 -24.26 -17.11
C ILE A 258 -14.33 -23.11 -18.00
N GLY A 259 -13.06 -23.12 -18.38
CA GLY A 259 -12.44 -22.14 -19.27
C GLY A 259 -12.47 -22.59 -20.73
N THR A 260 -12.75 -21.68 -21.67
CA THR A 260 -12.85 -21.92 -23.09
C THR A 260 -11.81 -21.17 -23.91
N VAL A 261 -11.71 -21.47 -25.20
CA VAL A 261 -10.71 -20.82 -26.09
C VAL A 261 -11.10 -19.38 -26.44
N LEU A 262 -12.40 -19.06 -26.65
CA LEU A 262 -12.79 -17.75 -27.18
C LEU A 262 -13.95 -17.06 -26.44
N LYS A 263 -14.54 -17.71 -25.45
CA LYS A 263 -15.77 -17.21 -24.79
C LYS A 263 -15.63 -17.01 -23.29
N GLY A 264 -14.38 -17.01 -22.76
CA GLY A 264 -14.14 -16.85 -21.35
C GLY A 264 -14.42 -18.12 -20.55
N LEU A 265 -15.02 -17.96 -19.39
CA LEU A 265 -15.25 -19.00 -18.41
C LEU A 265 -16.73 -19.08 -18.04
N VAL A 266 -17.25 -20.28 -17.82
CA VAL A 266 -18.51 -20.53 -17.13
C VAL A 266 -18.23 -21.19 -15.78
N LEU A 267 -18.81 -20.67 -14.71
CA LEU A 267 -18.79 -21.26 -13.36
C LEU A 267 -20.13 -21.95 -13.13
N ILE A 268 -20.09 -23.23 -12.77
CA ILE A 268 -21.28 -24.04 -12.46
C ILE A 268 -21.16 -24.66 -11.07
N THR A 269 -22.29 -25.09 -10.52
CA THR A 269 -22.30 -25.92 -9.29
C THR A 269 -21.92 -27.36 -9.61
N THR A 270 -21.60 -28.14 -8.59
CA THR A 270 -21.40 -29.62 -8.73
C THR A 270 -22.63 -30.38 -9.15
N GLU A 271 -23.82 -29.76 -9.09
CA GLU A 271 -25.09 -30.30 -9.64
C GLU A 271 -25.32 -29.89 -11.12
N GLY A 272 -24.42 -29.08 -11.70
CA GLY A 272 -24.46 -28.65 -13.09
C GLY A 272 -25.25 -27.37 -13.38
N LYS A 273 -25.66 -26.61 -12.34
CA LYS A 273 -26.36 -25.33 -12.51
C LYS A 273 -25.36 -24.19 -12.77
N ILE A 274 -25.68 -23.31 -13.72
CA ILE A 274 -24.87 -22.14 -14.01
C ILE A 274 -24.93 -21.14 -12.85
N LEU A 275 -23.76 -20.76 -12.35
CA LEU A 275 -23.59 -19.69 -11.38
C LEU A 275 -23.25 -18.37 -12.06
N LYS A 276 -22.27 -18.39 -12.99
CA LYS A 276 -21.78 -17.17 -13.63
C LYS A 276 -21.06 -17.44 -14.95
N TYR A 277 -21.09 -16.45 -15.83
CA TYR A 277 -20.18 -16.30 -16.97
C TYR A 277 -19.15 -15.22 -16.66
N ILE A 278 -17.91 -15.41 -17.07
CA ILE A 278 -16.81 -14.47 -16.87
C ILE A 278 -16.03 -14.38 -18.19
N ASN A 279 -16.12 -13.23 -18.83
CA ASN A 279 -15.52 -12.99 -20.16
C ASN A 279 -15.12 -11.51 -20.29
N GLU A 280 -14.70 -11.07 -21.48
CA GLU A 280 -14.33 -9.69 -21.74
C GLU A 280 -15.50 -8.70 -21.52
N LEU A 281 -16.74 -9.11 -21.79
CA LEU A 281 -17.92 -8.28 -21.50
C LEU A 281 -18.08 -8.05 -19.98
N HIS A 282 -17.62 -8.99 -19.16
CA HIS A 282 -17.64 -8.93 -17.72
C HIS A 282 -16.37 -8.29 -17.10
N GLY A 283 -15.47 -7.75 -17.94
CA GLY A 283 -14.28 -7.05 -17.49
C GLY A 283 -12.99 -7.87 -17.50
N LEU A 284 -12.99 -9.11 -18.00
CA LEU A 284 -11.77 -9.87 -18.21
C LEU A 284 -11.00 -9.28 -19.42
N GLN A 285 -9.67 -9.30 -19.39
CA GLN A 285 -8.86 -8.73 -20.46
C GLN A 285 -8.73 -9.62 -21.70
N ASN A 286 -9.04 -10.93 -21.59
CA ASN A 286 -8.95 -11.88 -22.71
C ASN A 286 -9.87 -13.09 -22.48
N ASN A 287 -10.55 -13.56 -23.52
CA ASN A 287 -11.50 -14.67 -23.46
C ASN A 287 -10.88 -16.06 -23.57
N THR A 288 -9.60 -16.18 -23.92
CA THR A 288 -8.93 -17.48 -24.02
C THR A 288 -8.33 -17.85 -22.66
N ILE A 289 -8.92 -18.86 -22.02
CA ILE A 289 -8.57 -19.32 -20.69
C ILE A 289 -7.69 -20.56 -20.80
N LEU A 290 -6.37 -20.39 -20.69
CA LEU A 290 -5.40 -21.48 -20.78
C LEU A 290 -5.32 -22.31 -19.50
N SER A 291 -5.50 -21.68 -18.33
CA SER A 291 -5.50 -22.35 -17.04
C SER A 291 -6.46 -21.71 -16.06
N VAL A 292 -7.05 -22.52 -15.19
CA VAL A 292 -7.97 -22.11 -14.13
C VAL A 292 -7.46 -22.68 -12.82
N TYR A 293 -7.46 -21.87 -11.77
CA TYR A 293 -7.01 -22.27 -10.45
C TYR A 293 -7.83 -21.57 -9.36
N PHE A 294 -8.39 -22.33 -8.43
CA PHE A 294 -8.95 -21.78 -7.19
C PHE A 294 -7.86 -21.59 -6.16
N ASP A 295 -7.71 -20.40 -5.61
CA ASP A 295 -6.78 -20.16 -4.53
C ASP A 295 -7.32 -20.63 -3.17
N PHE A 296 -6.50 -20.56 -2.13
CA PHE A 296 -6.90 -20.98 -0.77
C PHE A 296 -8.11 -20.22 -0.21
N THR A 297 -8.43 -19.06 -0.77
CA THR A 297 -9.60 -18.26 -0.37
C THR A 297 -10.83 -18.64 -1.17
N GLY A 298 -10.71 -19.52 -2.19
CA GLY A 298 -11.76 -19.92 -3.10
C GLY A 298 -12.06 -18.88 -4.17
N ASN A 299 -11.15 -17.95 -4.43
CA ASN A 299 -11.22 -17.05 -5.57
C ASN A 299 -10.49 -17.65 -6.79
N LEU A 300 -10.77 -17.15 -7.98
CA LEU A 300 -10.23 -17.70 -9.21
C LEU A 300 -9.02 -16.92 -9.72
N TRP A 301 -7.98 -17.66 -10.06
CA TRP A 301 -6.87 -17.21 -10.90
C TRP A 301 -7.01 -17.82 -12.29
N LEU A 302 -6.88 -16.99 -13.31
CA LEU A 302 -7.01 -17.35 -14.71
C LEU A 302 -5.72 -17.06 -15.45
N GLY A 303 -5.07 -18.08 -15.96
CA GLY A 303 -3.96 -17.93 -16.90
C GLY A 303 -4.54 -17.75 -18.30
N LEU A 304 -4.31 -16.60 -18.90
CA LEU A 304 -4.89 -16.21 -20.18
C LEU A 304 -3.89 -16.38 -21.32
N ASP A 305 -4.37 -16.42 -22.56
CA ASP A 305 -3.53 -16.29 -23.75
C ASP A 305 -2.81 -14.93 -23.78
N ASN A 306 -3.45 -13.91 -23.20
CA ASN A 306 -2.86 -12.59 -23.03
C ASN A 306 -3.11 -12.05 -21.62
N GLY A 307 -2.16 -12.36 -20.71
CA GLY A 307 -2.19 -11.86 -19.34
C GLY A 307 -2.64 -12.84 -18.29
N ILE A 308 -2.95 -12.32 -17.11
CA ILE A 308 -3.44 -13.06 -15.94
C ILE A 308 -4.67 -12.34 -15.39
N GLY A 309 -5.73 -13.08 -15.11
CA GLY A 309 -6.94 -12.58 -14.47
C GLY A 309 -7.07 -13.10 -13.05
N TYR A 310 -7.49 -12.25 -12.13
CA TYR A 310 -7.92 -12.64 -10.79
C TYR A 310 -9.38 -12.24 -10.59
N VAL A 311 -10.24 -13.17 -10.18
CA VAL A 311 -11.67 -12.95 -9.98
C VAL A 311 -12.02 -13.17 -8.53
N ALA A 312 -12.47 -12.11 -7.85
CA ALA A 312 -12.89 -12.14 -6.46
C ALA A 312 -14.31 -12.73 -6.34
N LEU A 313 -14.44 -14.06 -6.32
CA LEU A 313 -15.74 -14.75 -6.23
C LEU A 313 -16.42 -14.54 -4.88
N ASN A 314 -15.64 -14.51 -3.81
CA ASN A 314 -16.13 -14.44 -2.43
C ASN A 314 -16.31 -12.99 -1.94
N TYR A 315 -16.15 -11.98 -2.82
CA TYR A 315 -16.40 -10.60 -2.47
C TYR A 315 -17.89 -10.28 -2.62
N PRO A 316 -18.54 -9.73 -1.58
CA PRO A 316 -19.98 -9.54 -1.58
C PRO A 316 -20.47 -8.38 -2.45
N ILE A 317 -19.54 -7.63 -3.06
CA ILE A 317 -19.87 -6.52 -3.95
C ILE A 317 -19.58 -6.92 -5.39
N THR A 318 -20.57 -6.69 -6.24
CA THR A 318 -20.45 -6.80 -7.70
C THR A 318 -20.70 -5.44 -8.33
N ASN A 319 -20.14 -5.20 -9.50
CA ASN A 319 -20.23 -3.92 -10.17
C ASN A 319 -21.04 -4.04 -11.45
N LEU A 320 -21.81 -3.01 -11.74
CA LEU A 320 -22.52 -2.87 -13.02
C LEU A 320 -21.74 -1.84 -13.85
N TYR A 321 -20.90 -2.32 -14.75
CA TYR A 321 -20.10 -1.47 -15.61
C TYR A 321 -20.52 -1.66 -17.08
N ALA A 322 -20.44 -0.56 -17.84
CA ALA A 322 -20.27 -0.68 -19.27
C ALA A 322 -18.77 -0.75 -19.57
N ALA A 323 -18.34 -1.70 -20.38
CA ALA A 323 -16.95 -1.78 -20.86
C ALA A 323 -16.46 -0.47 -21.52
N SER A 324 -17.40 0.38 -22.00
CA SER A 324 -17.15 1.68 -22.63
C SER A 324 -17.34 2.91 -21.73
N GLY A 325 -17.69 2.75 -20.43
CA GLY A 325 -18.12 3.87 -19.58
C GLY A 325 -19.43 4.55 -20.08
N PHE A 326 -20.19 3.86 -20.90
CA PHE A 326 -21.35 4.42 -21.62
C PHE A 326 -22.48 4.90 -20.71
N TYR A 327 -22.69 4.22 -19.56
CA TYR A 327 -23.80 4.55 -18.67
C TYR A 327 -23.56 5.81 -17.82
N GLY A 328 -22.32 6.22 -17.67
CA GLY A 328 -21.94 7.37 -16.86
C GLY A 328 -22.04 7.11 -15.36
N ALA A 329 -21.96 8.21 -14.59
CA ALA A 329 -22.08 8.17 -13.13
C ALA A 329 -23.53 7.87 -12.70
N GLY A 330 -23.70 6.93 -11.76
CA GLY A 330 -25.00 6.58 -11.19
C GLY A 330 -25.41 7.52 -10.08
N TYR A 331 -26.71 7.82 -9.98
CA TYR A 331 -27.28 8.67 -8.92
C TYR A 331 -28.38 7.99 -8.12
N VAL A 332 -29.22 7.17 -8.80
CA VAL A 332 -30.40 6.56 -8.18
C VAL A 332 -30.70 5.22 -8.80
N ALA A 333 -31.20 4.30 -7.98
CA ALA A 333 -31.71 3.00 -8.41
C ALA A 333 -33.10 2.75 -7.81
N ARG A 334 -34.04 2.21 -8.61
CA ARG A 334 -35.39 1.90 -8.14
C ARG A 334 -35.98 0.68 -8.81
N LEU A 335 -36.51 -0.23 -8.00
CA LEU A 335 -37.33 -1.32 -8.53
C LEU A 335 -38.78 -0.85 -8.75
N TYR A 336 -39.29 -1.12 -9.93
CA TYR A 336 -40.68 -0.82 -10.28
C TYR A 336 -41.21 -1.85 -11.29
N LYS A 337 -42.32 -2.51 -10.95
CA LYS A 337 -43.03 -3.51 -11.78
C LYS A 337 -42.07 -4.58 -12.36
N GLY A 338 -41.25 -5.17 -11.53
CA GLY A 338 -40.29 -6.23 -11.93
C GLY A 338 -39.10 -5.76 -12.78
N LYS A 339 -38.94 -4.47 -12.93
CA LYS A 339 -37.80 -3.87 -13.65
C LYS A 339 -36.96 -3.01 -12.72
N LEU A 340 -35.67 -2.98 -12.98
CA LEU A 340 -34.68 -2.10 -12.30
C LEU A 340 -34.47 -0.86 -13.18
N TYR A 341 -34.80 0.30 -12.61
CA TYR A 341 -34.53 1.61 -13.20
C TYR A 341 -33.29 2.23 -12.57
N LEU A 342 -32.38 2.71 -13.40
CA LEU A 342 -31.08 3.24 -13.03
C LEU A 342 -30.92 4.66 -13.59
N GLY A 343 -30.91 5.66 -12.72
CA GLY A 343 -30.73 7.06 -13.07
C GLY A 343 -29.26 7.45 -13.04
N THR A 344 -28.77 8.05 -14.11
CA THR A 344 -27.37 8.44 -14.29
C THR A 344 -27.26 9.89 -14.78
N ASN A 345 -26.04 10.39 -14.95
CA ASN A 345 -25.78 11.68 -15.60
C ASN A 345 -26.02 11.68 -17.12
N ARG A 346 -26.33 10.53 -17.72
CA ARG A 346 -26.59 10.38 -19.16
C ARG A 346 -28.04 10.09 -19.50
N GLY A 347 -28.85 9.66 -18.54
CA GLY A 347 -30.22 9.34 -18.71
C GLY A 347 -30.76 8.30 -17.73
N LEU A 348 -31.97 7.83 -17.97
CA LEU A 348 -32.63 6.77 -17.25
C LEU A 348 -32.49 5.46 -18.01
N PHE A 349 -31.88 4.47 -17.42
CA PHE A 349 -31.75 3.13 -17.98
C PHE A 349 -32.70 2.16 -17.28
N VAL A 350 -33.13 1.12 -17.99
CA VAL A 350 -34.02 0.07 -17.46
C VAL A 350 -33.53 -1.30 -17.88
N THR A 351 -33.66 -2.27 -16.98
CA THR A 351 -33.43 -3.70 -17.21
C THR A 351 -34.40 -4.52 -16.38
N ASP A 352 -34.58 -5.81 -16.74
CA ASP A 352 -35.41 -6.71 -15.93
C ASP A 352 -34.73 -7.02 -14.59
N TRP A 353 -35.53 -7.34 -13.58
CA TRP A 353 -35.05 -7.72 -12.26
C TRP A 353 -35.66 -9.07 -11.84
N PRO A 354 -34.86 -10.02 -11.30
CA PRO A 354 -33.41 -9.94 -11.07
C PRO A 354 -32.61 -9.93 -12.36
N VAL A 355 -31.50 -9.22 -12.36
CA VAL A 355 -30.54 -9.21 -13.48
C VAL A 355 -29.91 -10.60 -13.55
N LEU A 356 -30.26 -11.37 -14.58
CA LEU A 356 -29.72 -12.72 -14.77
C LEU A 356 -28.29 -12.63 -15.33
N ASN A 357 -27.42 -13.47 -14.80
CA ASN A 357 -26.10 -13.65 -15.36
C ASN A 357 -26.21 -14.53 -16.59
N THR A 358 -26.05 -13.97 -17.78
CA THR A 358 -26.14 -14.65 -19.08
C THR A 358 -24.79 -14.55 -19.80
N GLU A 359 -24.58 -15.41 -20.82
CA GLU A 359 -23.37 -15.37 -21.67
C GLU A 359 -23.21 -14.00 -22.35
N SER A 360 -24.32 -13.40 -22.78
CA SER A 360 -24.42 -12.02 -23.26
C SER A 360 -24.89 -11.15 -22.10
N ALA A 361 -24.12 -10.08 -21.81
CA ALA A 361 -24.50 -9.13 -20.77
C ALA A 361 -25.94 -8.62 -20.94
N PRO A 362 -26.74 -8.47 -19.88
CA PRO A 362 -28.12 -7.99 -19.99
C PRO A 362 -28.14 -6.58 -20.56
N GLU A 363 -29.09 -6.34 -21.43
CA GLU A 363 -29.27 -5.07 -22.11
C GLU A 363 -29.85 -4.03 -21.13
N LEU A 364 -29.08 -2.97 -20.80
CA LEU A 364 -29.63 -1.77 -20.19
C LEU A 364 -30.20 -0.87 -21.30
N LYS A 365 -31.51 -0.75 -21.37
CA LYS A 365 -32.19 0.10 -22.33
C LYS A 365 -32.30 1.53 -21.83
N LEU A 366 -31.84 2.49 -22.62
CA LEU A 366 -32.09 3.90 -22.35
C LEU A 366 -33.56 4.22 -22.59
N ILE A 367 -34.25 4.77 -21.62
CA ILE A 367 -35.62 5.24 -21.77
C ILE A 367 -35.63 6.43 -22.75
N PRO A 368 -36.46 6.39 -23.83
CA PRO A 368 -36.52 7.49 -24.79
C PRO A 368 -36.89 8.82 -24.12
N GLY A 369 -36.20 9.88 -24.51
CA GLY A 369 -36.43 11.23 -23.95
C GLY A 369 -35.77 11.51 -22.60
N SER A 370 -35.06 10.51 -21.99
CA SER A 370 -34.44 10.64 -20.66
C SER A 370 -32.99 11.15 -20.68
N GLN A 371 -32.48 11.58 -21.84
CA GLN A 371 -31.10 12.08 -21.93
C GLN A 371 -30.90 13.33 -21.08
N GLY A 372 -29.98 13.27 -20.14
CA GLY A 372 -29.66 14.28 -19.15
C GLY A 372 -29.44 13.64 -17.78
N GLN A 373 -29.45 14.46 -16.74
CA GLN A 373 -29.16 13.99 -15.40
C GLN A 373 -30.47 13.56 -14.67
N VAL A 374 -30.51 12.31 -14.23
CA VAL A 374 -31.63 11.73 -13.46
C VAL A 374 -31.22 11.67 -11.99
N TRP A 375 -31.73 12.57 -11.17
CA TRP A 375 -31.29 12.75 -9.80
C TRP A 375 -31.94 11.79 -8.82
N ASN A 376 -33.29 11.54 -9.03
CA ASN A 376 -34.01 10.67 -8.12
C ASN A 376 -35.20 9.99 -8.83
N LEU A 377 -35.71 8.92 -8.22
CA LEU A 377 -36.85 8.13 -8.71
C LEU A 377 -37.82 7.83 -7.55
N HIS A 378 -39.11 8.15 -7.73
CA HIS A 378 -40.12 7.92 -6.72
C HIS A 378 -41.32 7.19 -7.27
N ILE A 379 -41.87 6.25 -6.50
CA ILE A 379 -43.12 5.58 -6.83
C ILE A 379 -44.22 6.27 -6.07
N ILE A 380 -45.16 6.88 -6.81
CA ILE A 380 -46.33 7.58 -6.29
C ILE A 380 -47.55 7.09 -7.01
N ASP A 381 -48.56 6.60 -6.31
CA ASP A 381 -49.83 6.04 -6.89
C ASP A 381 -49.58 5.04 -8.00
N ASP A 382 -48.66 4.09 -7.76
CA ASP A 382 -48.24 3.05 -8.73
C ASP A 382 -47.69 3.62 -10.06
N ARG A 383 -47.08 4.83 -10.04
CA ARG A 383 -46.38 5.44 -11.16
C ARG A 383 -45.00 5.81 -10.76
N LEU A 384 -44.04 5.65 -11.67
CA LEU A 384 -42.64 6.00 -11.47
C LEU A 384 -42.42 7.47 -11.90
N PHE A 385 -42.15 8.33 -10.93
CA PHE A 385 -41.77 9.73 -11.16
C PHE A 385 -40.26 9.85 -11.27
N VAL A 386 -39.82 10.72 -12.19
CA VAL A 386 -38.40 10.93 -12.51
C VAL A 386 -38.04 12.38 -12.21
N CYS A 387 -37.18 12.58 -11.25
CA CYS A 387 -36.59 13.88 -10.94
C CYS A 387 -35.39 14.09 -11.89
N HIS A 388 -35.49 15.02 -12.80
CA HIS A 388 -34.58 15.20 -13.90
C HIS A 388 -34.05 16.66 -13.94
N ASP A 389 -32.88 16.89 -14.55
CA ASP A 389 -32.31 18.24 -14.73
C ASP A 389 -33.18 19.15 -15.59
N LYS A 390 -34.08 18.61 -16.42
CA LYS A 390 -35.01 19.33 -17.28
C LYS A 390 -36.43 19.47 -16.71
N GLY A 391 -36.69 18.84 -15.57
CA GLY A 391 -38.03 18.93 -14.98
C GLY A 391 -38.51 17.66 -14.28
N LEU A 392 -39.80 17.64 -13.98
CA LEU A 392 -40.46 16.45 -13.43
C LEU A 392 -41.12 15.65 -14.55
N PHE A 393 -40.91 14.35 -14.54
CA PHE A 393 -41.47 13.42 -15.53
C PHE A 393 -42.09 12.19 -14.84
N VAL A 394 -42.92 11.49 -15.58
CA VAL A 394 -43.48 10.19 -15.19
C VAL A 394 -43.25 9.17 -16.26
N ILE A 395 -42.92 7.94 -15.86
CA ILE A 395 -42.81 6.81 -16.81
C ILE A 395 -44.18 6.26 -17.10
N ASP A 396 -44.53 6.25 -18.38
CA ASP A 396 -45.74 5.61 -18.93
C ASP A 396 -45.36 4.77 -20.15
N SER A 397 -45.66 3.46 -20.11
CA SER A 397 -45.33 2.51 -21.19
C SER A 397 -43.85 2.57 -21.68
N GLU A 398 -42.90 2.69 -20.75
CA GLU A 398 -41.46 2.85 -21.00
C GLU A 398 -41.06 4.15 -21.75
N GLU A 399 -41.92 5.14 -21.77
CA GLU A 399 -41.62 6.48 -22.26
C GLU A 399 -41.68 7.51 -21.13
N MET A 400 -40.95 8.58 -21.29
CA MET A 400 -40.87 9.66 -20.30
C MET A 400 -41.81 10.80 -20.67
N LYS A 401 -42.87 11.04 -19.87
CA LYS A 401 -43.87 12.09 -20.09
C LYS A 401 -43.64 13.25 -19.11
N SER A 402 -43.62 14.49 -19.61
CA SER A 402 -43.49 15.71 -18.80
C SER A 402 -44.70 15.93 -17.89
N MET A 403 -44.45 16.47 -16.73
CA MET A 403 -45.44 16.93 -15.75
C MET A 403 -45.60 18.47 -15.74
N ASP A 404 -45.26 19.13 -16.84
CA ASP A 404 -45.34 20.58 -17.05
C ASP A 404 -44.53 21.43 -16.04
N LEU A 405 -43.55 20.86 -15.37
CA LEU A 405 -42.57 21.56 -14.55
C LEU A 405 -41.21 21.44 -15.19
N HIS A 406 -40.73 22.54 -15.81
CA HIS A 406 -39.49 22.59 -16.59
C HIS A 406 -38.32 23.21 -15.82
N ILE A 407 -38.24 22.93 -14.53
CA ILE A 407 -37.13 23.32 -13.64
C ILE A 407 -36.49 22.04 -13.11
N GLY A 408 -35.17 21.94 -13.10
CA GLY A 408 -34.46 20.77 -12.58
C GLY A 408 -34.91 20.39 -11.18
N ILE A 409 -35.22 19.11 -10.98
CA ILE A 409 -35.78 18.57 -9.72
C ILE A 409 -34.74 17.65 -9.09
N TRP A 410 -34.39 17.91 -7.84
CA TRP A 410 -33.49 17.05 -7.09
C TRP A 410 -34.22 15.87 -6.45
N GLU A 411 -35.37 16.18 -5.80
CA GLU A 411 -36.08 15.18 -5.01
C GLU A 411 -37.56 15.49 -4.89
N ILE A 412 -38.38 14.45 -4.73
CA ILE A 412 -39.81 14.51 -4.39
C ILE A 412 -40.08 13.60 -3.19
N ARG A 413 -40.80 14.07 -2.17
CA ARG A 413 -41.18 13.29 -1.00
C ARG A 413 -42.65 13.56 -0.62
N PRO A 414 -43.40 12.53 -0.12
CA PRO A 414 -44.72 12.73 0.41
C PRO A 414 -44.65 13.57 1.70
N VAL A 415 -45.61 14.43 1.90
CA VAL A 415 -45.81 15.17 3.15
C VAL A 415 -46.39 14.23 4.21
N LYS A 416 -45.73 14.06 5.35
CA LYS A 416 -46.01 13.02 6.37
C LYS A 416 -47.48 13.02 6.88
N GLN A 417 -48.09 14.16 6.98
CA GLN A 417 -49.46 14.31 7.54
C GLN A 417 -50.57 14.33 6.50
N THR A 418 -50.24 14.08 5.22
CA THR A 418 -51.20 14.15 4.11
C THR A 418 -51.00 12.99 3.16
N ASN A 419 -52.08 12.54 2.50
CA ASN A 419 -51.97 11.42 1.55
C ASN A 419 -51.89 11.86 0.08
N ASN A 420 -52.02 13.19 -0.19
CA ASN A 420 -52.12 13.72 -1.57
C ASN A 420 -51.18 14.91 -1.83
N LYS A 421 -50.33 15.26 -0.89
CA LYS A 421 -49.32 16.35 -1.04
C LYS A 421 -47.91 15.83 -1.02
N TYR A 422 -47.05 16.44 -1.85
CA TYR A 422 -45.64 16.07 -2.00
C TYR A 422 -44.79 17.33 -2.06
N PHE A 423 -43.67 17.35 -1.34
CA PHE A 423 -42.68 18.37 -1.46
C PHE A 423 -41.73 18.08 -2.61
N LEU A 424 -41.34 19.11 -3.36
CA LEU A 424 -40.36 19.05 -4.43
C LEU A 424 -39.21 20.01 -4.15
N SER A 425 -38.00 19.50 -4.08
CA SER A 425 -36.82 20.33 -4.06
C SER A 425 -36.27 20.49 -5.49
N THR A 426 -35.94 21.74 -5.87
CA THR A 426 -35.59 22.07 -7.23
C THR A 426 -34.28 22.84 -7.35
N TYR A 427 -33.84 23.13 -8.57
CA TYR A 427 -32.72 24.00 -8.84
C TYR A 427 -32.98 25.45 -8.45
N ASN A 428 -34.24 25.83 -8.42
CA ASN A 428 -34.62 27.20 -8.16
C ASN A 428 -35.91 27.25 -7.35
N GLY A 429 -35.81 26.95 -6.06
CA GLY A 429 -36.91 27.02 -5.17
C GLY A 429 -37.44 25.69 -4.62
N PHE A 430 -38.47 25.77 -3.81
CA PHE A 430 -39.13 24.65 -3.17
C PHE A 430 -40.63 24.68 -3.53
N TYR A 431 -41.12 23.54 -3.98
CA TYR A 431 -42.46 23.44 -4.55
C TYR A 431 -43.29 22.40 -3.81
N MET A 432 -44.60 22.52 -3.95
CA MET A 432 -45.59 21.52 -3.52
C MET A 432 -46.31 20.98 -4.74
N MET A 433 -46.43 19.67 -4.81
CA MET A 433 -47.29 18.97 -5.75
C MET A 433 -48.46 18.38 -4.99
N GLU A 434 -49.67 18.65 -5.45
CA GLU A 434 -50.91 18.16 -4.86
C GLU A 434 -51.75 17.42 -5.87
N LYS A 435 -52.33 16.27 -5.47
CA LYS A 435 -53.23 15.49 -6.30
C LYS A 435 -54.66 15.90 -6.02
N ASP A 436 -55.34 16.55 -7.02
CA ASP A 436 -56.75 16.87 -7.02
C ASP A 436 -57.56 15.73 -7.65
N LYS A 437 -58.62 15.30 -7.02
CA LYS A 437 -59.48 14.19 -7.48
C LYS A 437 -60.08 14.43 -8.88
N ARG A 438 -60.26 15.69 -9.30
CA ARG A 438 -60.96 16.08 -10.57
C ARG A 438 -60.01 16.65 -11.61
N ARG A 439 -58.91 17.31 -11.18
CA ARG A 439 -58.02 18.12 -12.05
C ARG A 439 -56.63 17.51 -12.24
N GLY A 440 -56.37 16.34 -11.62
CA GLY A 440 -55.03 15.71 -11.72
C GLY A 440 -54.01 16.37 -10.79
N TRP A 441 -52.74 16.42 -11.22
CA TRP A 441 -51.62 16.96 -10.43
C TRP A 441 -51.56 18.48 -10.59
N LYS A 442 -51.42 19.20 -9.50
CA LYS A 442 -51.14 20.64 -9.44
C LYS A 442 -49.80 20.83 -8.77
N ILE A 443 -48.96 21.69 -9.35
CA ILE A 443 -47.65 22.05 -8.78
C ILE A 443 -47.66 23.57 -8.57
N HIS A 444 -47.26 24.00 -7.38
CA HIS A 444 -47.14 25.42 -7.04
C HIS A 444 -45.90 25.65 -6.16
N GLU A 445 -45.30 26.82 -6.31
CA GLU A 445 -44.15 27.25 -5.53
C GLU A 445 -44.58 27.59 -4.09
N ILE A 446 -43.77 27.21 -3.13
CA ILE A 446 -43.94 27.61 -1.72
C ILE A 446 -43.32 29.00 -1.57
N SER A 447 -44.16 29.98 -1.26
CA SER A 447 -43.74 31.37 -1.17
C SER A 447 -42.96 31.69 0.11
N SER A 448 -42.02 32.64 0.03
CA SER A 448 -41.32 33.22 1.18
C SER A 448 -41.47 34.73 1.18
N SER A 449 -41.73 35.31 2.32
CA SER A 449 -41.76 36.76 2.49
C SER A 449 -40.35 37.38 2.49
N ASN A 450 -39.33 36.59 2.79
CA ASN A 450 -37.91 36.95 2.75
C ASN A 450 -37.24 36.22 1.59
N LEU A 451 -36.89 36.90 0.54
CA LEU A 451 -36.43 36.43 -0.75
C LEU A 451 -35.11 35.58 -0.75
N SER A 452 -34.48 35.32 0.39
CA SER A 452 -33.10 34.82 0.36
C SER A 452 -32.94 33.31 0.42
N VAL A 453 -33.85 32.55 1.02
CA VAL A 453 -33.56 31.16 1.40
C VAL A 453 -34.21 30.12 0.48
N ILE A 454 -35.41 30.35 -0.01
CA ILE A 454 -36.11 29.35 -0.86
C ILE A 454 -35.80 29.54 -2.35
N ASN A 455 -35.22 30.64 -2.79
CA ASN A 455 -34.97 30.95 -4.21
C ASN A 455 -33.70 30.31 -4.75
N GLY A 456 -33.00 29.46 -4.00
CA GLY A 456 -31.78 28.76 -4.40
C GLY A 456 -32.02 27.28 -4.66
N SER A 457 -30.97 26.60 -5.10
CA SER A 457 -30.95 25.14 -5.28
C SER A 457 -31.03 24.44 -3.93
N ILE A 458 -32.02 23.56 -3.73
CA ILE A 458 -32.20 22.76 -2.50
C ILE A 458 -31.94 21.30 -2.85
N ILE A 459 -30.74 20.83 -2.53
CA ILE A 459 -30.25 19.51 -2.93
C ILE A 459 -30.97 18.38 -2.20
N ASN A 460 -31.27 18.58 -0.91
CA ASN A 460 -31.96 17.60 -0.07
C ASN A 460 -32.72 18.30 1.04
N PHE A 461 -33.74 17.63 1.62
CA PHE A 461 -34.50 18.13 2.74
C PHE A 461 -35.02 17.02 3.64
N GLU A 462 -35.33 17.34 4.90
CA GLU A 462 -36.00 16.44 5.85
C GLU A 462 -37.11 17.14 6.59
N GLU A 463 -38.17 16.41 6.87
CA GLU A 463 -39.29 16.92 7.68
C GLU A 463 -39.02 16.77 9.18
N GLY A 464 -39.05 17.87 9.91
CA GLY A 464 -38.94 17.94 11.36
C GLY A 464 -40.29 17.68 12.06
N ASN A 465 -40.48 18.30 13.21
CA ASN A 465 -41.72 18.23 13.96
C ASN A 465 -42.72 19.27 13.45
N GLY A 466 -44.02 18.90 13.34
CA GLY A 466 -45.05 19.75 12.79
C GLY A 466 -44.79 20.15 11.33
N ASN A 467 -44.89 21.44 11.00
CA ASN A 467 -44.66 21.97 9.63
C ASN A 467 -43.22 22.45 9.42
N GLN A 468 -42.25 22.00 10.24
CA GLN A 468 -40.86 22.36 10.11
C GLN A 468 -40.17 21.51 9.05
N LEU A 469 -39.35 22.15 8.21
CA LEU A 469 -38.46 21.47 7.23
C LEU A 469 -37.03 21.90 7.48
N PHE A 470 -36.09 20.99 7.22
CA PHE A 470 -34.67 21.27 7.18
C PHE A 470 -34.20 21.12 5.74
N LEU A 471 -33.73 22.23 5.14
CA LEU A 471 -33.36 22.33 3.75
C LEU A 471 -31.84 22.40 3.64
N ARG A 472 -31.21 21.47 2.92
CA ARG A 472 -29.77 21.46 2.62
C ARG A 472 -29.50 22.08 1.25
N GLN A 473 -28.77 23.18 1.22
CA GLN A 473 -28.40 23.88 -0.01
C GLN A 473 -26.97 23.56 -0.47
N SER A 474 -26.06 23.35 0.47
CA SER A 474 -24.67 22.97 0.20
C SER A 474 -24.16 21.98 1.24
N ARG A 475 -22.88 21.65 1.24
CA ARG A 475 -22.24 20.80 2.26
C ARG A 475 -22.09 21.47 3.62
N ASP A 476 -22.13 22.80 3.65
CA ASP A 476 -21.84 23.62 4.83
C ASP A 476 -23.02 24.54 5.21
N GLU A 477 -24.17 24.40 4.53
CA GLU A 477 -25.33 25.25 4.75
C GLU A 477 -26.58 24.40 4.96
N LEU A 478 -27.26 24.65 6.07
CA LEU A 478 -28.53 24.07 6.41
C LEU A 478 -29.49 25.19 6.86
N THR A 479 -30.68 25.19 6.32
CA THR A 479 -31.73 26.13 6.75
C THR A 479 -32.94 25.37 7.28
N SER A 480 -33.42 25.70 8.45
CA SER A 480 -34.70 25.23 8.96
C SER A 480 -35.77 26.28 8.67
N VAL A 481 -36.87 25.84 8.07
CA VAL A 481 -38.04 26.69 7.77
C VAL A 481 -39.28 26.14 8.46
N LEU A 482 -40.13 27.02 8.94
CA LEU A 482 -41.47 26.70 9.44
C LEU A 482 -42.52 27.15 8.44
N LEU A 483 -43.31 26.20 7.95
CA LEU A 483 -44.39 26.48 7.02
C LEU A 483 -45.68 26.78 7.76
N ASN A 484 -46.55 27.59 7.14
CA ASN A 484 -47.92 27.82 7.59
C ASN A 484 -48.76 26.54 7.57
N ASN A 485 -49.97 26.56 8.13
CA ASN A 485 -50.84 25.37 8.21
C ASN A 485 -51.30 24.87 6.82
N GLU A 486 -51.29 25.72 5.79
CA GLU A 486 -51.63 25.35 4.43
C GLU A 486 -50.40 24.74 3.67
N LEU A 487 -49.22 24.85 4.25
CA LEU A 487 -47.94 24.42 3.70
C LEU A 487 -47.52 25.12 2.37
N ASN A 488 -48.02 26.34 2.16
CA ASN A 488 -47.80 27.11 0.93
C ASN A 488 -46.95 28.36 1.10
N ARG A 489 -46.57 28.70 2.37
CA ARG A 489 -45.75 29.86 2.69
C ARG A 489 -44.83 29.60 3.90
N VAL A 490 -43.62 30.14 3.85
CA VAL A 490 -42.65 30.16 4.96
C VAL A 490 -43.05 31.25 5.96
N GLU A 491 -43.24 30.91 7.21
CA GLU A 491 -43.51 31.84 8.33
C GLU A 491 -42.26 32.24 9.10
N ASN A 492 -41.32 31.30 9.24
CA ASN A 492 -40.06 31.55 9.96
C ASN A 492 -38.91 30.73 9.36
N GLU A 493 -37.69 31.27 9.46
CA GLU A 493 -36.47 30.60 8.98
C GLU A 493 -35.34 30.77 9.97
N ARG A 494 -34.46 29.75 10.00
CA ARG A 494 -33.23 29.77 10.78
C ARG A 494 -32.12 29.15 9.98
N ASN A 495 -31.03 29.91 9.76
CA ASN A 495 -29.85 29.45 9.09
C ASN A 495 -28.82 28.91 10.06
N TYR A 496 -28.17 27.78 9.70
CA TYR A 496 -27.10 27.15 10.43
C TYR A 496 -25.85 27.15 9.54
N ARG A 497 -24.74 27.67 10.07
CA ARG A 497 -23.45 27.77 9.35
C ARG A 497 -22.29 27.70 10.33
N GLY A 498 -21.13 27.26 9.84
CA GLY A 498 -19.89 27.24 10.61
C GLY A 498 -20.00 26.41 11.89
N ALA A 499 -19.78 26.99 13.07
CA ALA A 499 -19.77 26.26 14.33
C ALA A 499 -21.14 25.68 14.79
N ASP A 500 -22.23 26.02 14.10
CA ASP A 500 -23.56 25.50 14.44
C ASP A 500 -23.83 24.08 13.93
N ILE A 501 -23.07 23.63 12.90
CA ILE A 501 -23.19 22.33 12.21
C ILE A 501 -21.83 21.79 11.86
N PRO A 502 -21.68 20.44 11.75
CA PRO A 502 -20.44 19.85 11.26
C PRO A 502 -20.19 20.21 9.79
N GLU A 503 -18.93 20.22 9.40
CA GLU A 503 -18.56 20.37 7.99
C GLU A 503 -18.88 19.09 7.20
N ASP A 504 -19.13 19.22 5.88
CA ASP A 504 -19.34 18.12 4.93
C ASP A 504 -20.36 17.09 5.38
N PHE A 505 -21.57 17.54 5.70
CA PHE A 505 -22.63 16.69 6.20
C PHE A 505 -23.68 16.31 5.16
N SER A 506 -24.37 15.20 5.39
CA SER A 506 -25.66 14.85 4.80
C SER A 506 -26.76 14.88 5.88
N ILE A 507 -28.01 15.15 5.46
CA ILE A 507 -29.14 15.20 6.38
C ILE A 507 -30.04 13.97 6.20
N HIS A 508 -30.47 13.36 7.30
CA HIS A 508 -31.28 12.16 7.32
C HIS A 508 -32.29 12.19 8.49
N GLN A 509 -33.35 11.43 8.32
CA GLN A 509 -34.21 11.09 9.45
C GLN A 509 -33.86 9.68 9.94
N LEU A 510 -33.43 9.56 11.18
CA LEU A 510 -33.00 8.31 11.78
C LEU A 510 -33.57 8.19 13.20
N MET A 511 -34.23 7.06 13.52
CA MET A 511 -34.85 6.81 14.84
C MET A 511 -35.78 7.96 15.31
N GLY A 512 -36.52 8.55 14.36
CA GLY A 512 -37.43 9.67 14.64
C GLY A 512 -36.78 11.03 14.87
N LYS A 513 -35.42 11.14 14.77
CA LYS A 513 -34.67 12.37 14.94
C LYS A 513 -34.17 12.89 13.59
N ILE A 514 -34.01 14.20 13.46
CA ILE A 514 -33.22 14.79 12.35
C ILE A 514 -31.76 14.69 12.71
N VAL A 515 -30.99 14.02 11.85
CA VAL A 515 -29.59 13.68 12.07
C VAL A 515 -28.74 14.21 10.93
N LEU A 516 -27.65 14.88 11.27
CA LEU A 516 -26.57 15.19 10.34
C LEU A 516 -25.52 14.08 10.45
N CYS A 517 -25.18 13.50 9.31
CA CYS A 517 -24.11 12.52 9.18
C CYS A 517 -22.90 13.18 8.51
N SER A 518 -21.75 13.21 9.17
CA SER A 518 -20.52 13.86 8.70
C SER A 518 -19.30 12.99 9.00
N PRO A 519 -18.14 13.27 8.42
CA PRO A 519 -16.89 12.61 8.78
C PRO A 519 -16.54 12.69 10.27
N ALA A 520 -17.03 13.73 10.96
CA ALA A 520 -16.84 13.91 12.41
C ALA A 520 -17.83 13.10 13.28
N GLY A 521 -18.79 12.39 12.65
CA GLY A 521 -19.79 11.58 13.32
C GLY A 521 -21.23 12.07 13.10
N PHE A 522 -22.13 11.59 13.98
CA PHE A 522 -23.56 11.90 13.94
C PHE A 522 -23.92 13.01 14.90
N TYR A 523 -24.74 13.94 14.43
CA TYR A 523 -25.26 15.08 15.22
C TYR A 523 -26.77 15.11 15.10
N PHE A 524 -27.49 15.40 16.19
CA PHE A 524 -28.94 15.54 16.17
C PHE A 524 -29.38 16.96 16.61
N CYS A 525 -30.53 17.38 16.08
CA CYS A 525 -31.12 18.63 16.49
C CYS A 525 -31.82 18.48 17.85
N ASN A 526 -31.33 19.16 18.88
CA ASN A 526 -31.93 19.13 20.22
C ASN A 526 -33.18 20.04 20.31
N SER A 527 -33.89 20.00 21.45
CA SER A 527 -35.11 20.81 21.72
C SER A 527 -34.88 22.33 21.60
N ASN A 528 -33.65 22.81 21.75
CA ASN A 528 -33.29 24.23 21.61
C ASN A 528 -32.96 24.59 20.15
N GLY A 529 -33.12 23.66 19.21
CA GLY A 529 -32.79 23.85 17.81
C GLY A 529 -31.30 23.99 17.54
N LYS A 530 -30.44 23.34 18.35
CA LYS A 530 -28.98 23.27 18.11
C LYS A 530 -28.58 21.85 17.74
N PHE A 531 -27.68 21.71 16.80
CA PHE A 531 -27.07 20.42 16.48
C PHE A 531 -25.94 20.09 17.46
N VAL A 532 -26.05 18.94 18.10
CA VAL A 532 -25.08 18.43 19.08
C VAL A 532 -24.70 16.98 18.73
N PRO A 533 -23.49 16.51 19.08
CA PRO A 533 -23.09 15.13 18.82
C PRO A 533 -24.05 14.12 19.46
N ASP A 534 -24.51 13.13 18.71
CA ASP A 534 -25.34 12.03 19.18
C ASP A 534 -24.46 10.88 19.64
N THR A 535 -24.21 10.79 20.95
CA THR A 535 -23.34 9.74 21.54
C THR A 535 -23.92 8.34 21.38
N GLU A 536 -25.23 8.20 21.31
CA GLU A 536 -25.93 6.92 21.14
C GLU A 536 -25.78 6.42 19.71
N LEU A 537 -26.00 7.27 18.71
CA LEU A 537 -25.79 6.93 17.29
C LEU A 537 -24.32 6.70 16.97
N ASN A 538 -23.41 7.50 17.49
CA ASN A 538 -21.98 7.28 17.31
C ASN A 538 -21.55 5.92 17.84
N ARG A 539 -22.01 5.53 19.05
CA ARG A 539 -21.79 4.18 19.61
C ARG A 539 -22.50 3.09 18.80
N PHE A 540 -23.69 3.36 18.27
CA PHE A 540 -24.46 2.41 17.47
C PHE A 540 -23.74 2.03 16.17
N PHE A 541 -23.00 2.97 15.58
CA PHE A 541 -22.21 2.78 14.36
C PHE A 541 -20.71 2.57 14.62
N GLU A 542 -20.30 2.35 15.86
CA GLU A 542 -18.93 1.94 16.16
C GLU A 542 -18.75 0.46 15.83
N PHE A 543 -17.97 0.16 14.77
CA PHE A 543 -17.63 -1.18 14.36
C PHE A 543 -16.14 -1.43 14.59
N SER A 544 -15.80 -2.54 15.23
CA SER A 544 -14.42 -2.97 15.46
C SER A 544 -13.51 -1.96 16.20
N GLY A 545 -14.11 -1.14 17.10
CA GLY A 545 -13.35 -0.17 17.92
C GLY A 545 -12.69 0.96 17.11
N LYS A 546 -13.15 1.21 15.88
CA LYS A 546 -12.68 2.33 15.02
C LYS A 546 -13.80 3.35 14.85
N ASN A 547 -13.45 4.63 14.84
CA ASN A 547 -14.34 5.69 14.36
C ASN A 547 -14.43 5.57 12.83
N ASN A 548 -15.50 4.93 12.36
CA ASN A 548 -15.78 4.86 10.93
C ASN A 548 -16.44 6.16 10.47
N THR A 549 -15.99 6.69 9.34
CA THR A 549 -16.61 7.87 8.74
C THR A 549 -17.76 7.45 7.83
N PHE A 550 -18.99 7.83 8.19
CA PHE A 550 -20.15 7.59 7.36
C PHE A 550 -20.59 8.87 6.63
N ARG A 551 -21.05 8.71 5.40
CA ARG A 551 -21.54 9.79 4.53
C ARG A 551 -23.04 9.79 4.40
N SER A 552 -23.67 8.62 4.49
CA SER A 552 -25.09 8.47 4.32
C SER A 552 -25.64 7.33 5.17
N VAL A 553 -26.84 7.52 5.69
CA VAL A 553 -27.56 6.50 6.45
C VAL A 553 -29.01 6.42 5.97
N LEU A 554 -29.56 5.21 6.01
CA LEU A 554 -30.96 4.97 5.63
C LEU A 554 -31.59 3.97 6.60
N GLN A 555 -32.70 4.34 7.20
CA GLN A 555 -33.50 3.44 8.01
C GLN A 555 -34.61 2.83 7.19
N THR A 556 -34.68 1.49 7.20
CA THR A 556 -35.81 0.71 6.67
C THR A 556 -36.56 0.05 7.84
N PRO A 557 -37.73 -0.54 7.62
CA PRO A 557 -38.43 -1.24 8.69
C PRO A 557 -37.64 -2.40 9.31
N THR A 558 -36.76 -3.04 8.56
CA THR A 558 -36.01 -4.24 8.96
C THR A 558 -34.58 -3.96 9.38
N ALA A 559 -33.97 -2.85 8.93
CA ALA A 559 -32.55 -2.58 9.12
C ALA A 559 -32.18 -1.10 9.03
N THR A 560 -31.03 -0.75 9.58
CA THR A 560 -30.37 0.54 9.37
C THR A 560 -29.11 0.34 8.54
N TRP A 561 -29.08 0.97 7.39
CA TRP A 561 -27.98 0.93 6.42
C TRP A 561 -27.10 2.16 6.55
N ALA A 562 -25.79 1.99 6.42
CA ALA A 562 -24.84 3.08 6.42
C ALA A 562 -23.80 2.91 5.33
N LEU A 563 -23.46 4.01 4.66
CA LEU A 563 -22.46 4.11 3.61
C LEU A 563 -21.39 5.08 4.05
N GLY A 564 -20.15 4.61 4.13
CA GLY A 564 -18.96 5.41 4.42
C GLY A 564 -18.04 5.50 3.21
N ASP A 565 -16.91 6.18 3.38
CA ASP A 565 -15.93 6.36 2.30
C ASP A 565 -15.26 5.03 1.88
N ASP A 566 -15.08 4.14 2.83
CA ASP A 566 -14.40 2.85 2.65
C ASP A 566 -15.16 1.67 3.30
N ILE A 567 -16.31 1.92 3.93
CA ILE A 567 -17.08 0.92 4.67
C ILE A 567 -18.56 0.98 4.35
N LEU A 568 -19.15 -0.19 4.15
CA LEU A 568 -20.60 -0.42 4.15
C LEU A 568 -21.00 -1.11 5.44
N ALA A 569 -22.05 -0.68 6.04
CA ALA A 569 -22.61 -1.31 7.24
C ALA A 569 -24.12 -1.45 7.14
N VAL A 570 -24.63 -2.57 7.61
CA VAL A 570 -26.07 -2.76 7.86
C VAL A 570 -26.27 -3.37 9.23
N LYS A 571 -27.16 -2.80 10.00
CA LYS A 571 -27.54 -3.31 11.32
C LYS A 571 -28.98 -3.75 11.30
N TYR A 572 -29.17 -5.05 11.46
CA TYR A 572 -30.45 -5.68 11.73
C TYR A 572 -30.75 -5.65 13.22
N HIS A 573 -31.94 -6.10 13.66
CA HIS A 573 -32.29 -6.11 15.08
C HIS A 573 -31.30 -6.89 15.96
N ASN A 574 -30.83 -8.04 15.48
CA ASN A 574 -29.97 -8.98 16.24
C ASN A 574 -28.57 -9.20 15.66
N SER A 575 -28.23 -8.55 14.56
CA SER A 575 -26.94 -8.76 13.88
C SER A 575 -26.50 -7.52 13.12
N ALA A 576 -25.22 -7.43 12.85
CA ALA A 576 -24.66 -6.42 11.98
C ALA A 576 -23.74 -7.08 10.96
N VAL A 577 -23.76 -6.56 9.73
CA VAL A 577 -22.86 -6.97 8.65
C VAL A 577 -22.10 -5.73 8.18
N THR A 578 -20.78 -5.86 8.08
CA THR A 578 -19.90 -4.82 7.55
C THR A 578 -19.12 -5.35 6.39
N CYS A 579 -18.81 -4.49 5.44
CA CYS A 579 -17.96 -4.82 4.30
C CYS A 579 -17.14 -3.58 3.93
N TYR A 580 -15.83 -3.74 3.82
CA TYR A 580 -14.98 -2.68 3.28
C TYR A 580 -15.05 -2.65 1.75
N HIS A 581 -14.91 -1.46 1.17
CA HIS A 581 -15.05 -1.26 -0.27
C HIS A 581 -14.09 -0.18 -0.79
N SER A 582 -13.86 -0.23 -2.09
CA SER A 582 -13.16 0.81 -2.85
C SER A 582 -14.06 1.40 -3.95
N ILE A 583 -15.36 1.52 -3.68
CA ILE A 583 -16.33 2.09 -4.62
C ILE A 583 -16.05 3.59 -4.74
N PRO A 584 -15.81 4.14 -5.95
CA PRO A 584 -15.63 5.58 -6.13
C PRO A 584 -16.98 6.29 -6.01
N LEU A 585 -17.31 6.77 -4.81
CA LEU A 585 -18.60 7.37 -4.51
C LEU A 585 -18.74 8.74 -5.18
N ASN A 586 -19.95 9.04 -5.66
CA ASN A 586 -20.29 10.35 -6.20
C ASN A 586 -20.43 11.37 -5.09
N THR A 587 -19.62 12.38 -5.10
CA THR A 587 -19.64 13.50 -4.17
C THR A 587 -21.01 14.21 -4.15
N ASN A 588 -21.61 14.39 -3.00
CA ASN A 588 -22.98 14.88 -2.72
C ASN A 588 -24.13 13.91 -3.06
N PHE A 589 -23.85 12.75 -3.63
CA PHE A 589 -24.84 11.73 -4.00
C PHE A 589 -24.51 10.37 -3.40
N GLU A 590 -23.86 10.37 -2.25
CA GLU A 590 -23.56 9.16 -1.49
C GLU A 590 -24.88 8.58 -0.98
N ARG A 591 -25.43 7.60 -1.72
CA ARG A 591 -26.75 7.01 -1.44
C ARG A 591 -26.66 5.49 -1.43
N ILE A 592 -27.55 4.85 -0.68
CA ILE A 592 -27.72 3.41 -0.67
C ILE A 592 -29.21 3.08 -0.93
N PHE A 593 -29.45 2.13 -1.82
CA PHE A 593 -30.78 1.71 -2.20
C PHE A 593 -30.99 0.23 -1.88
N PRO A 594 -31.55 -0.11 -0.70
CA PRO A 594 -31.89 -1.49 -0.36
C PRO A 594 -32.88 -2.11 -1.33
N VAL A 595 -32.63 -3.37 -1.69
CA VAL A 595 -33.48 -4.19 -2.54
C VAL A 595 -33.81 -5.49 -1.81
N GLY A 596 -34.96 -5.56 -1.17
CA GLY A 596 -35.24 -6.62 -0.20
C GLY A 596 -34.42 -6.50 1.07
N ASP A 597 -34.20 -7.63 1.77
CA ASP A 597 -33.60 -7.63 3.11
C ASP A 597 -32.06 -7.78 3.08
N SER A 598 -31.48 -8.26 1.97
CA SER A 598 -30.05 -8.63 1.91
C SER A 598 -29.27 -8.01 0.76
N LEU A 599 -29.92 -7.22 -0.09
CA LEU A 599 -29.27 -6.59 -1.23
C LEU A 599 -29.36 -5.06 -1.11
N ALA A 600 -28.32 -4.35 -1.54
CA ALA A 600 -28.36 -2.90 -1.70
C ALA A 600 -27.60 -2.47 -2.95
N ILE A 601 -28.17 -1.53 -3.70
CA ILE A 601 -27.52 -0.91 -4.86
C ILE A 601 -26.89 0.41 -4.42
N ILE A 602 -25.65 0.64 -4.82
CA ILE A 602 -24.85 1.81 -4.47
C ILE A 602 -24.42 2.50 -5.77
N PRO A 603 -24.96 3.70 -6.05
CA PRO A 603 -24.50 4.53 -7.15
C PRO A 603 -23.06 4.99 -6.95
N ASN A 604 -22.30 5.06 -8.03
CA ASN A 604 -20.90 5.49 -7.99
C ASN A 604 -20.50 6.22 -9.28
N GLU A 605 -19.28 6.75 -9.35
CA GLU A 605 -18.78 7.50 -10.51
C GLU A 605 -18.75 6.68 -11.81
N ASN A 606 -18.65 5.36 -11.71
CA ASN A 606 -18.55 4.44 -12.85
C ASN A 606 -19.86 3.69 -13.17
N GLY A 607 -20.95 4.01 -12.46
CA GLY A 607 -22.24 3.35 -12.61
C GLY A 607 -22.84 2.93 -11.26
N PHE A 608 -22.97 1.62 -11.03
CA PHE A 608 -23.61 1.08 -9.82
C PHE A 608 -22.87 -0.14 -9.29
N ALA A 609 -22.86 -0.29 -7.97
CA ALA A 609 -22.41 -1.50 -7.29
C ALA A 609 -23.61 -2.17 -6.60
N LEU A 610 -23.61 -3.49 -6.54
CA LEU A 610 -24.57 -4.30 -5.78
C LEU A 610 -23.87 -4.95 -4.61
N TRP A 611 -24.28 -4.65 -3.40
CA TRP A 611 -23.84 -5.31 -2.18
C TRP A 611 -24.82 -6.39 -1.75
N ASN A 612 -24.34 -7.62 -1.60
CA ASN A 612 -25.09 -8.76 -1.07
C ASN A 612 -24.64 -9.05 0.37
N THR A 613 -25.46 -8.70 1.35
CA THR A 613 -25.13 -8.89 2.78
C THR A 613 -25.26 -10.34 3.23
N ALA A 614 -25.97 -11.19 2.46
CA ALA A 614 -26.11 -12.62 2.73
C ALA A 614 -24.93 -13.43 2.18
N ALA A 615 -24.08 -12.85 1.32
CA ALA A 615 -22.90 -13.52 0.82
C ALA A 615 -21.92 -13.77 1.99
N ALA A 616 -21.64 -15.04 2.24
CA ALA A 616 -20.65 -15.43 3.23
C ALA A 616 -19.27 -14.96 2.77
N ILE A 617 -18.74 -13.95 3.42
CA ILE A 617 -17.31 -13.59 3.25
C ILE A 617 -16.54 -14.74 3.89
N LYS A 618 -15.95 -15.64 3.07
CA LYS A 618 -14.88 -16.50 3.57
C LYS A 618 -13.76 -15.56 3.97
N LYS A 619 -13.65 -15.27 5.27
CA LYS A 619 -12.56 -14.41 5.80
C LYS A 619 -11.25 -15.10 5.42
N PRO A 620 -10.42 -14.50 4.59
CA PRO A 620 -9.13 -15.09 4.33
C PRO A 620 -8.36 -15.08 5.64
N ASP A 621 -7.94 -16.25 6.09
CA ASP A 621 -6.89 -16.41 7.10
C ASP A 621 -5.57 -16.04 6.39
N SER A 622 -5.45 -14.75 6.07
CA SER A 622 -4.32 -14.22 5.30
C SER A 622 -3.21 -13.89 6.28
N PRO A 623 -2.11 -14.64 6.27
CA PRO A 623 -1.01 -14.37 7.17
C PRO A 623 -0.33 -13.05 6.79
N LEU A 624 -0.04 -12.23 7.78
CA LEU A 624 0.92 -11.15 7.62
C LEU A 624 2.30 -11.78 7.41
N GLN A 625 2.98 -11.39 6.34
CA GLN A 625 4.29 -11.95 6.00
C GLN A 625 5.28 -10.84 5.68
N ILE A 626 6.53 -11.08 6.05
CA ILE A 626 7.66 -10.31 5.53
C ILE A 626 8.01 -10.91 4.18
N THR A 627 7.81 -10.12 3.13
CA THR A 627 7.92 -10.58 1.73
C THR A 627 9.31 -10.44 1.16
N ASP A 628 10.08 -9.46 1.65
CA ASP A 628 11.46 -9.25 1.21
C ASP A 628 12.29 -8.45 2.24
N ILE A 629 13.58 -8.74 2.30
CA ILE A 629 14.55 -8.02 3.14
C ILE A 629 15.80 -7.79 2.31
N ARG A 630 16.22 -6.51 2.16
CA ARG A 630 17.34 -6.10 1.34
C ARG A 630 18.25 -5.13 2.05
N ILE A 631 19.55 -5.22 1.76
CA ILE A 631 20.54 -4.23 2.20
C ILE A 631 20.50 -3.03 1.25
N ILE A 632 20.46 -1.82 1.81
CA ILE A 632 20.61 -0.56 1.07
C ILE A 632 22.06 -0.12 1.14
N LYS A 633 22.73 0.06 -0.01
CA LYS A 633 24.07 0.61 -0.12
C LYS A 633 24.02 2.04 -0.67
N GLY A 634 24.07 3.04 0.23
CA GLY A 634 24.16 4.46 -0.15
C GLY A 634 23.10 4.90 -1.15
N ASN A 635 23.38 5.88 -2.01
CA ASN A 635 22.43 6.38 -3.04
C ASN A 635 22.26 5.48 -4.27
N ARG A 636 22.95 4.35 -4.36
CA ARG A 636 22.73 3.34 -5.41
C ARG A 636 22.06 2.14 -4.78
N GLN A 637 20.89 1.82 -5.25
CA GLN A 637 20.14 0.60 -4.94
C GLN A 637 20.86 -0.64 -5.48
N GLU A 638 22.02 -0.97 -4.96
CA GLU A 638 22.51 -2.33 -5.05
C GLU A 638 21.81 -3.15 -3.97
N GLU A 639 20.68 -3.67 -4.33
CA GLU A 639 19.84 -4.54 -3.50
C GLU A 639 20.47 -5.92 -3.43
N LYS A 640 21.25 -6.20 -2.40
CA LYS A 640 21.69 -7.56 -2.13
C LYS A 640 20.74 -8.22 -1.14
N LYS A 641 20.14 -9.35 -1.53
CA LYS A 641 19.35 -10.16 -0.63
C LYS A 641 20.19 -10.68 0.52
N LEU A 642 19.67 -10.71 1.72
CA LEU A 642 20.38 -11.14 2.92
C LEU A 642 20.45 -12.66 3.00
N GLU A 643 21.61 -13.18 3.42
CA GLU A 643 21.82 -14.61 3.70
C GLU A 643 21.42 -14.92 5.15
N ALA A 644 20.58 -15.93 5.33
CA ALA A 644 20.32 -16.52 6.63
C ALA A 644 21.39 -17.57 6.96
N ASP A 645 21.77 -17.66 8.22
CA ASP A 645 22.64 -18.76 8.69
C ASP A 645 21.87 -20.10 8.82
N ALA A 646 22.57 -21.17 9.22
CA ALA A 646 21.99 -22.50 9.41
C ALA A 646 20.81 -22.53 10.41
N ASN A 647 20.68 -21.50 11.25
CA ASN A 647 19.59 -21.33 12.23
C ASN A 647 18.50 -20.37 11.73
N GLY A 648 18.57 -19.90 10.49
CA GLY A 648 17.61 -18.97 9.92
C GLY A 648 17.79 -17.51 10.33
N ILE A 649 18.87 -17.16 11.03
CA ILE A 649 19.15 -15.79 11.47
C ILE A 649 19.86 -15.02 10.36
N LEU A 650 19.28 -13.89 9.97
CA LEU A 650 19.88 -12.99 8.97
C LEU A 650 21.08 -12.24 9.56
N LYS A 651 22.21 -12.22 8.82
CA LYS A 651 23.43 -11.51 9.21
C LYS A 651 23.67 -10.28 8.34
N ILE A 652 23.72 -9.12 8.98
CA ILE A 652 23.90 -7.81 8.33
C ILE A 652 25.36 -7.36 8.55
N PRO A 653 26.16 -7.10 7.50
CA PRO A 653 27.48 -6.54 7.64
C PRO A 653 27.45 -5.12 8.22
N TYR A 654 28.35 -4.79 9.16
CA TYR A 654 28.43 -3.48 9.79
C TYR A 654 28.50 -2.29 8.82
N ARG A 655 29.20 -2.44 7.69
CA ARG A 655 29.30 -1.36 6.68
C ARG A 655 28.02 -1.01 5.96
N ASN A 656 27.02 -1.89 6.01
CA ASN A 656 25.75 -1.77 5.31
C ASN A 656 24.62 -2.00 6.33
N ASN A 657 24.57 -1.18 7.37
CA ASN A 657 23.66 -1.32 8.50
C ASN A 657 22.28 -0.70 8.26
N SER A 658 21.89 -0.51 7.00
CA SER A 658 20.56 -0.07 6.62
C SER A 658 19.89 -1.16 5.80
N ILE A 659 18.66 -1.52 6.17
CA ILE A 659 17.86 -2.54 5.50
C ILE A 659 16.50 -1.99 5.10
N LEU A 660 16.01 -2.42 3.95
CA LEU A 660 14.61 -2.27 3.53
C LEU A 660 13.89 -3.57 3.86
N VAL A 661 12.84 -3.47 4.64
CA VAL A 661 11.94 -4.59 4.96
C VAL A 661 10.62 -4.33 4.28
N GLU A 662 10.16 -5.26 3.46
CA GLU A 662 8.84 -5.24 2.82
C GLU A 662 7.95 -6.28 3.48
N TYR A 663 6.73 -5.91 3.77
CA TYR A 663 5.74 -6.78 4.40
C TYR A 663 4.38 -6.60 3.73
N ASN A 664 3.55 -7.61 3.79
CA ASN A 664 2.22 -7.59 3.18
C ASN A 664 1.30 -8.59 3.88
N LEU A 665 0.01 -8.26 3.92
CA LEU A 665 -1.04 -9.22 4.19
C LEU A 665 -1.39 -9.89 2.85
N LEU A 666 -1.11 -11.19 2.69
CA LEU A 666 -1.29 -11.89 1.42
C LEU A 666 -2.78 -12.10 1.08
N SER A 667 -3.44 -11.00 0.81
CA SER A 667 -4.76 -10.92 0.20
C SER A 667 -4.61 -10.32 -1.21
N TYR A 668 -4.91 -11.10 -2.25
CA TYR A 668 -4.76 -10.65 -3.64
C TYR A 668 -5.83 -9.64 -4.08
N PHE A 669 -6.92 -9.64 -3.34
CA PHE A 669 -7.96 -8.63 -3.41
C PHE A 669 -8.38 -8.25 -1.99
N ASN A 670 -7.96 -7.07 -1.57
CA ASN A 670 -8.42 -6.45 -0.34
C ASN A 670 -8.85 -5.02 -0.65
N PRO A 671 -10.16 -4.71 -0.61
CA PRO A 671 -10.65 -3.36 -0.80
C PRO A 671 -10.29 -2.44 0.38
N TYR A 672 -9.95 -3.01 1.54
CA TYR A 672 -9.49 -2.30 2.72
C TYR A 672 -8.02 -1.92 2.56
N LYS A 673 -7.69 -0.65 2.71
CA LYS A 673 -6.30 -0.21 2.80
C LYS A 673 -5.70 -0.76 4.09
N GLU A 674 -4.83 -1.73 3.95
CA GLU A 674 -4.09 -2.31 5.06
C GLU A 674 -3.29 -1.22 5.75
N ARG A 675 -3.34 -1.21 7.07
CA ARG A 675 -2.52 -0.32 7.88
C ARG A 675 -1.57 -1.14 8.71
N PHE A 676 -0.31 -0.78 8.64
CA PHE A 676 0.77 -1.44 9.34
C PHE A 676 1.37 -0.50 10.37
N ARG A 677 1.87 -1.07 11.44
CA ARG A 677 2.80 -0.39 12.35
C ARG A 677 3.99 -1.29 12.61
N THR A 678 5.12 -0.68 12.86
CA THR A 678 6.39 -1.39 13.00
C THR A 678 7.07 -1.01 14.31
N ARG A 679 7.89 -1.93 14.80
CA ARG A 679 8.71 -1.72 16.00
C ARG A 679 10.03 -2.46 15.86
N LEU A 680 11.12 -1.78 16.21
CA LEU A 680 12.44 -2.38 16.34
C LEU A 680 12.75 -2.60 17.83
N ASP A 681 13.10 -3.81 18.20
CA ASP A 681 13.39 -4.21 19.59
C ASP A 681 12.27 -3.79 20.55
N ASP A 682 12.59 -3.03 21.59
CA ASP A 682 11.68 -2.51 22.61
C ASP A 682 11.34 -1.02 22.42
N GLU A 683 11.58 -0.46 21.23
CA GLU A 683 11.17 0.90 20.91
C GLU A 683 9.63 1.04 20.93
N GLU A 684 9.13 2.26 20.89
CA GLU A 684 7.68 2.49 20.76
C GLU A 684 7.19 2.08 19.37
N TRP A 685 5.94 1.61 19.30
CA TRP A 685 5.30 1.31 18.02
C TRP A 685 5.17 2.57 17.17
N SER A 686 5.49 2.48 15.89
CA SER A 686 5.15 3.53 14.93
C SER A 686 3.62 3.73 14.87
N PRO A 687 3.12 4.91 14.47
CA PRO A 687 1.71 5.07 14.17
C PRO A 687 1.30 4.15 13.00
N PHE A 688 0.04 3.73 12.97
CA PHE A 688 -0.49 2.97 11.85
C PHE A 688 -0.45 3.79 10.55
N SER A 689 0.19 3.26 9.51
CA SER A 689 0.29 3.84 8.17
C SER A 689 -0.07 2.81 7.10
N ASP A 690 -0.40 3.27 5.90
CA ASP A 690 -0.66 2.43 4.73
C ASP A 690 0.64 2.05 3.96
N VAL A 691 1.80 2.37 4.55
CA VAL A 691 3.10 2.05 3.97
C VAL A 691 3.43 0.59 4.28
N ASP A 692 3.69 -0.20 3.25
CA ASP A 692 3.96 -1.64 3.29
C ASP A 692 5.46 -1.98 3.26
N ASN A 693 6.29 -1.02 3.60
CA ASN A 693 7.74 -1.18 3.72
C ASN A 693 8.32 -0.21 4.75
N THR A 694 9.46 -0.57 5.30
CA THR A 694 10.18 0.28 6.27
C THR A 694 11.68 0.20 6.01
N VAL A 695 12.33 1.36 5.99
CA VAL A 695 13.79 1.45 5.97
C VAL A 695 14.28 1.61 7.40
N ILE A 696 15.09 0.65 7.85
CA ILE A 696 15.73 0.69 9.15
C ILE A 696 17.18 1.07 8.93
N SER A 697 17.58 2.23 9.43
CA SER A 697 18.95 2.79 9.27
C SER A 697 19.69 2.80 10.59
N ASP A 698 21.02 2.92 10.52
CA ASP A 698 21.90 3.10 11.68
C ASP A 698 21.75 2.02 12.76
N LEU A 699 21.59 0.77 12.31
CA LEU A 699 21.48 -0.39 13.18
C LEU A 699 22.73 -0.56 14.03
N ARG A 700 22.53 -0.74 15.31
CA ARG A 700 23.62 -1.01 16.28
C ARG A 700 24.16 -2.43 16.10
N ILE A 701 25.37 -2.68 16.59
CA ILE A 701 25.96 -4.01 16.61
C ILE A 701 25.21 -4.88 17.61
N GLY A 702 24.82 -6.09 17.20
CA GLY A 702 24.13 -7.05 18.07
C GLY A 702 22.93 -7.68 17.40
N SER A 703 22.14 -8.39 18.19
CA SER A 703 20.90 -9.04 17.75
C SER A 703 19.73 -8.10 17.90
N HIS A 704 18.88 -8.05 16.89
CA HIS A 704 17.69 -7.20 16.82
C HIS A 704 16.47 -8.03 16.45
N ILE A 705 15.30 -7.57 16.88
CA ILE A 705 13.99 -8.15 16.52
C ILE A 705 13.15 -7.03 15.91
N PHE A 706 12.78 -7.20 14.65
CA PHE A 706 11.84 -6.31 13.98
C PHE A 706 10.46 -6.93 13.99
N ARG A 707 9.45 -6.17 14.38
CA ARG A 707 8.05 -6.59 14.46
C ARG A 707 7.19 -5.71 13.59
N VAL A 708 6.24 -6.34 12.93
CA VAL A 708 5.20 -5.68 12.14
C VAL A 708 3.85 -6.16 12.61
N GLU A 709 2.95 -5.24 12.83
CA GLU A 709 1.55 -5.54 13.14
C GLU A 709 0.63 -4.93 12.10
N THR A 710 -0.46 -5.62 11.84
CA THR A 710 -1.60 -5.10 11.08
C THR A 710 -2.89 -5.41 11.81
N GLN A 711 -3.85 -4.53 11.69
CA GLN A 711 -5.18 -4.75 12.21
C GLN A 711 -6.09 -5.27 11.11
N LEU A 712 -6.60 -6.50 11.29
CA LEU A 712 -7.55 -7.10 10.36
C LEU A 712 -8.91 -6.38 10.44
N GLU A 713 -9.75 -6.58 9.43
CA GLU A 713 -11.14 -6.10 9.39
C GLU A 713 -11.96 -6.52 10.63
N THR A 714 -11.61 -7.67 11.23
CA THR A 714 -12.24 -8.18 12.45
C THR A 714 -11.88 -7.39 13.71
N GLY A 715 -10.97 -6.44 13.62
CA GLY A 715 -10.37 -5.75 14.76
C GLY A 715 -9.20 -6.52 15.41
N ASN A 716 -8.98 -7.79 15.04
CA ASN A 716 -7.86 -8.57 15.56
C ASN A 716 -6.54 -8.02 15.02
N ILE A 717 -5.54 -7.97 15.88
CA ILE A 717 -4.18 -7.61 15.51
C ILE A 717 -3.42 -8.90 15.19
N VAL A 718 -2.75 -8.90 14.05
CA VAL A 718 -1.84 -9.97 13.62
C VAL A 718 -0.43 -9.41 13.60
N GLU A 719 0.50 -10.14 14.19
CA GLU A 719 1.92 -9.78 14.28
C GLU A 719 2.78 -10.77 13.50
N VAL A 720 3.82 -10.26 12.83
CA VAL A 720 4.93 -11.05 12.32
C VAL A 720 6.24 -10.42 12.77
N SER A 721 7.21 -11.25 13.09
CA SER A 721 8.54 -10.77 13.49
C SER A 721 9.65 -11.58 12.82
N PHE A 722 10.82 -10.97 12.71
CA PHE A 722 12.05 -11.67 12.37
C PHE A 722 13.21 -11.15 13.17
N SER A 723 14.18 -12.03 13.41
CA SER A 723 15.40 -11.71 14.12
C SER A 723 16.57 -11.62 13.16
N PHE A 724 17.43 -10.66 13.39
CA PHE A 724 18.65 -10.49 12.62
C PHE A 724 19.80 -10.04 13.52
N THR A 725 21.03 -10.24 13.05
CA THR A 725 22.24 -9.84 13.79
C THR A 725 23.11 -8.94 12.93
N VAL A 726 23.44 -7.76 13.45
CA VAL A 726 24.42 -6.86 12.85
C VAL A 726 25.81 -7.26 13.32
N LEU A 727 26.64 -7.70 12.39
CA LEU A 727 27.99 -8.17 12.69
C LEU A 727 28.88 -7.02 13.13
N PRO A 728 29.77 -7.25 14.10
CA PRO A 728 30.76 -6.24 14.47
C PRO A 728 31.75 -6.00 13.31
N PRO A 729 32.30 -4.78 13.20
CA PRO A 729 33.38 -4.51 12.25
C PRO A 729 34.61 -5.38 12.59
N TRP A 730 35.43 -5.67 11.59
CA TRP A 730 36.57 -6.57 11.74
C TRP A 730 37.50 -6.22 12.93
N TYR A 731 37.60 -4.91 13.24
CA TYR A 731 38.44 -4.41 14.33
C TYR A 731 37.82 -4.57 15.74
N LEU A 732 36.54 -4.96 15.85
CA LEU A 732 35.86 -5.29 17.11
C LEU A 732 35.55 -6.80 17.24
N THR A 733 36.13 -7.63 16.38
CA THR A 733 35.97 -9.08 16.48
C THR A 733 36.89 -9.69 17.53
N PRO A 734 36.56 -10.86 18.14
CA PRO A 734 37.43 -11.56 19.05
C PRO A 734 38.84 -11.82 18.47
N VAL A 735 38.93 -12.07 17.18
CA VAL A 735 40.20 -12.26 16.45
C VAL A 735 41.00 -10.95 16.43
N ALA A 736 40.34 -9.81 16.20
CA ALA A 736 41.03 -8.51 16.24
C ALA A 736 41.57 -8.19 17.65
N TYR A 737 40.78 -8.47 18.69
CA TYR A 737 41.25 -8.30 20.08
C TYR A 737 42.41 -9.25 20.43
N ALA A 738 42.39 -10.49 19.92
CA ALA A 738 43.53 -11.40 20.05
C ALA A 738 44.76 -10.86 19.33
N ILE A 739 44.62 -10.28 18.12
CA ILE A 739 45.72 -9.62 17.40
C ILE A 739 46.23 -8.40 18.18
N TYR A 740 45.33 -7.54 18.70
CA TYR A 740 45.72 -6.40 19.49
C TYR A 740 46.46 -6.80 20.79
N GLY A 741 45.96 -7.84 21.47
CA GLY A 741 46.61 -8.44 22.62
C GLY A 741 47.98 -8.97 22.29
N THR A 742 48.11 -9.67 21.14
CA THR A 742 49.39 -10.18 20.68
C THR A 742 50.35 -9.04 20.31
N LEU A 743 49.88 -8.01 19.60
CA LEU A 743 50.70 -6.83 19.29
C LEU A 743 51.14 -6.08 20.53
N LEU A 744 50.29 -6.01 21.54
CA LEU A 744 50.60 -5.38 22.83
C LEU A 744 51.66 -6.20 23.59
N LEU A 745 51.54 -7.53 23.60
CA LEU A 745 52.56 -8.42 24.16
C LEU A 745 53.92 -8.31 23.42
N ILE A 746 53.87 -8.27 22.08
CA ILE A 746 55.08 -8.08 21.24
C ILE A 746 55.71 -6.70 21.55
N SER A 747 54.91 -5.65 21.66
CA SER A 747 55.36 -4.31 22.02
C SER A 747 56.00 -4.29 23.42
N PHE A 748 55.34 -4.94 24.39
CA PHE A 748 55.85 -5.09 25.76
C PHE A 748 57.16 -5.90 25.77
N PHE A 749 57.24 -6.96 24.99
CA PHE A 749 58.50 -7.75 24.84
C PHE A 749 59.63 -6.92 24.22
N PHE A 750 59.29 -6.12 23.20
CA PHE A 750 60.29 -5.21 22.61
C PHE A 750 60.73 -4.12 23.57
N LEU A 751 59.85 -3.52 24.31
CA LEU A 751 60.14 -2.54 25.35
C LEU A 751 60.99 -3.15 26.47
N TRP A 752 60.60 -4.37 26.92
CA TRP A 752 61.37 -5.11 27.93
C TRP A 752 62.74 -5.46 27.42
N LYS A 753 62.86 -5.90 26.11
CA LYS A 753 64.14 -6.20 25.47
C LYS A 753 64.98 -4.95 25.28
N LEU A 754 64.40 -3.80 24.99
CA LEU A 754 65.10 -2.52 24.91
C LEU A 754 65.60 -2.07 26.29
N ASP A 755 64.75 -2.24 27.31
CA ASP A 755 65.12 -1.90 28.68
C ASP A 755 66.15 -2.84 29.24
N SER A 756 66.08 -4.16 28.97
CA SER A 756 67.10 -5.15 29.27
C SER A 756 68.44 -4.80 28.63
N ARG A 757 68.44 -4.39 27.36
CA ARG A 757 69.69 -3.92 26.67
C ARG A 757 70.24 -2.61 27.29
N ARG A 758 69.33 -1.71 27.71
CA ARG A 758 69.71 -0.48 28.46
C ARG A 758 70.32 -0.81 29.80
N ILE A 759 69.77 -1.79 30.50
CA ILE A 759 70.31 -2.27 31.79
C ILE A 759 71.66 -2.91 31.57
N GLU A 760 71.82 -3.80 30.59
CA GLU A 760 73.13 -4.40 30.25
C GLU A 760 74.14 -3.37 29.81
N GLN A 761 73.74 -2.33 29.07
CA GLN A 761 74.63 -1.23 28.69
C GLN A 761 75.00 -0.37 29.89
N LYS A 762 74.05 -0.11 30.81
CA LYS A 762 74.35 0.59 32.06
C LYS A 762 75.26 -0.24 32.99
N GLU A 763 75.05 -1.54 33.09
CA GLU A 763 75.95 -2.41 33.86
C GLU A 763 77.36 -2.43 33.29
N ARG A 764 77.50 -2.48 31.95
CA ARG A 764 78.80 -2.36 31.29
C ARG A 764 79.43 -0.97 31.50
N GLN A 765 78.71 0.11 31.49
CA GLN A 765 79.16 1.47 31.78
C GLN A 765 79.43 1.65 33.22
N MET A 766 78.68 1.07 34.14
CA MET A 766 78.97 1.10 35.55
C MET A 766 80.23 0.36 35.90
N LYS A 767 80.48 -0.80 35.27
CA LYS A 767 81.83 -1.50 35.49
C LYS A 767 83.00 -0.69 35.00
N VAL A 768 82.89 0.02 33.87
CA VAL A 768 83.91 0.87 33.29
C VAL A 768 84.02 2.20 34.13
N LEU A 769 82.93 2.71 34.73
CA LEU A 769 83.01 3.87 35.62
C LEU A 769 83.53 3.52 36.97
N GLN A 770 83.30 2.31 37.52
CA GLN A 770 83.86 1.89 38.79
C GLN A 770 85.41 1.78 38.73
N GLU A 771 85.92 1.37 37.55
CA GLU A 771 87.41 1.39 37.36
C GLU A 771 88.00 2.80 37.21
N LYS A 772 87.24 3.76 36.72
CA LYS A 772 87.67 5.19 36.63
C LYS A 772 87.41 6.00 37.87
N GLU A 773 86.39 5.63 38.69
CA GLU A 773 86.09 6.35 39.95
C GLU A 773 87.10 6.11 41.05
N LEU A 774 87.91 5.06 40.96
CA LEU A 774 89.01 4.82 41.89
C LEU A 774 90.27 5.76 41.70
N GLU A 775 90.40 6.29 40.46
CA GLU A 775 91.52 7.21 40.14
C GLU A 775 91.18 8.72 40.32
N ILE A 776 89.87 9.10 40.38
CA ILE A 776 89.43 10.52 40.43
C ILE A 776 89.04 10.96 41.84
N LYS A 777 88.85 10.07 42.80
CA LYS A 777 88.37 10.43 44.18
C LYS A 777 89.30 11.21 45.07
N GLU A 778 90.53 11.40 44.62
CA GLU A 778 91.52 12.19 45.47
C GLU A 778 91.62 13.67 45.06
N GLU A 779 91.13 14.16 43.97
CA GLU A 779 91.35 15.56 43.50
C GLU A 779 90.13 16.51 43.47
N VAL A 780 88.89 16.06 43.62
CA VAL A 780 87.74 16.93 43.38
C VAL A 780 86.86 17.25 44.57
N PHE A 781 87.25 16.93 45.75
CA PHE A 781 86.42 17.14 46.98
C PHE A 781 86.39 18.57 47.51
N LYS A 782 86.99 19.53 46.78
CA LYS A 782 87.12 20.91 47.36
C LYS A 782 86.39 22.06 46.54
N THR A 783 85.77 21.83 45.37
CA THR A 783 85.30 22.98 44.59
C THR A 783 83.86 22.96 44.06
N GLU A 784 83.05 22.03 44.50
CA GLU A 784 81.75 21.83 43.75
C GLU A 784 80.43 22.08 44.56
N ASN A 785 80.50 22.59 45.80
CA ASN A 785 79.31 22.79 46.60
C ASN A 785 78.62 24.15 46.46
N GLU A 786 79.16 25.08 45.71
CA GLU A 786 78.56 26.42 45.60
C GLU A 786 77.86 26.73 44.25
N LYS A 787 77.97 25.84 43.29
CA LYS A 787 77.31 26.09 41.94
C LYS A 787 76.02 25.31 41.67
N LYS A 788 75.69 24.36 42.52
CA LYS A 788 74.49 23.51 42.21
C LYS A 788 73.13 24.05 42.68
N GLU A 789 73.11 24.97 43.63
CA GLU A 789 71.82 25.49 44.12
C GLU A 789 71.18 26.53 43.19
N GLN A 790 72.00 27.25 42.41
CA GLN A 790 71.43 28.30 41.51
C GLN A 790 70.94 27.77 40.21
N GLU A 791 71.34 26.59 39.75
CA GLU A 791 70.96 26.03 38.46
C GLU A 791 69.63 25.26 38.52
N ILE A 792 69.26 24.67 39.65
CA ILE A 792 68.03 23.92 39.87
C ILE A 792 66.80 24.85 39.86
N ILE A 793 66.96 26.07 40.45
CA ILE A 793 65.85 27.04 40.48
C ILE A 793 65.55 27.59 39.06
N ARG A 794 66.54 27.75 38.21
CA ARG A 794 66.39 28.27 36.86
C ARG A 794 65.67 27.26 35.92
N LEU A 795 66.08 25.98 35.98
CA LEU A 795 65.50 24.91 35.13
C LEU A 795 64.06 24.56 35.50
N THR A 796 63.71 24.71 36.78
CA THR A 796 62.31 24.48 37.22
C THR A 796 61.37 25.55 36.74
N ASN A 797 61.80 26.79 36.66
CA ASN A 797 61.04 27.93 36.16
C ASN A 797 60.87 27.87 34.62
N GLU A 798 61.92 27.48 33.88
CA GLU A 798 61.84 27.33 32.44
C GLU A 798 60.92 26.14 32.00
N LYS A 799 60.85 25.06 32.78
CA LYS A 799 59.94 23.97 32.54
C LYS A 799 58.50 24.35 32.81
N LEU A 800 58.26 25.13 33.85
CA LEU A 800 56.90 25.62 34.18
C LEU A 800 56.33 26.58 33.12
N GLU A 801 57.21 27.44 32.57
CA GLU A 801 56.84 28.35 31.47
C GLU A 801 56.55 27.59 30.14
N MET A 802 57.29 26.52 29.86
CA MET A 802 57.01 25.68 28.66
C MET A 802 55.70 24.91 28.79
N ASP A 803 55.38 24.39 29.97
CA ASP A 803 54.11 23.68 30.21
C ASP A 803 52.88 24.63 30.09
N ILE A 804 53.02 25.85 30.58
CA ILE A 804 52.01 26.90 30.43
C ILE A 804 51.85 27.29 28.93
N ARG A 805 52.94 27.41 28.19
CA ARG A 805 52.92 27.73 26.78
C ARG A 805 52.25 26.61 25.94
N HIS A 806 52.57 25.36 26.28
CA HIS A 806 51.96 24.20 25.60
C HIS A 806 50.43 24.15 25.85
N LYS A 807 50.00 24.35 27.09
CA LYS A 807 48.57 24.39 27.42
C LYS A 807 47.85 25.57 26.81
N SER A 808 48.46 26.72 26.71
CA SER A 808 47.91 27.89 26.00
C SER A 808 47.78 27.66 24.49
N GLN A 809 48.69 26.90 23.88
CA GLN A 809 48.69 26.57 22.48
C GLN A 809 47.63 25.52 22.13
N GLU A 810 47.36 24.58 23.04
CA GLU A 810 46.24 23.60 22.94
C GLU A 810 44.87 24.30 22.97
N LEU A 811 44.73 25.28 23.85
CA LEU A 811 43.54 26.11 23.95
C LEU A 811 43.33 27.00 22.71
N ALA A 812 44.41 27.54 22.14
CA ALA A 812 44.36 28.33 20.91
C ALA A 812 43.95 27.46 19.72
N ASN A 813 44.47 26.24 19.60
CA ASN A 813 44.06 25.29 18.56
C ASN A 813 42.58 24.89 18.65
N SER A 814 42.08 24.71 19.87
CA SER A 814 40.63 24.43 20.09
C SER A 814 39.75 25.61 19.68
N ALA A 815 40.24 26.86 19.92
CA ALA A 815 39.54 28.06 19.47
C ALA A 815 39.52 28.23 17.93
N ILE A 816 40.63 27.87 17.26
CA ILE A 816 40.71 27.88 15.79
C ILE A 816 39.79 26.85 15.14
N ILE A 817 39.64 25.64 15.74
CA ILE A 817 38.71 24.59 15.27
C ILE A 817 37.26 25.07 15.37
N LEU A 818 36.91 25.81 16.42
CA LEU A 818 35.61 26.43 16.59
C LEU A 818 35.32 27.51 15.53
N GLY A 819 36.37 28.30 15.19
CA GLY A 819 36.28 29.33 14.13
C GLY A 819 36.02 28.73 12.77
N ASN A 820 36.73 27.66 12.41
CA ASN A 820 36.55 26.96 11.13
C ASN A 820 35.15 26.34 11.00
N LYS A 821 34.59 25.86 12.11
CA LYS A 821 33.19 25.33 12.10
C LYS A 821 32.19 26.43 11.81
N ASN A 822 32.39 27.59 12.39
CA ASN A 822 31.49 28.75 12.15
C ASN A 822 31.66 29.32 10.71
N GLU A 823 32.85 29.33 10.13
CA GLU A 823 33.07 29.71 8.73
C GLU A 823 32.33 28.82 7.77
N VAL A 824 32.38 27.49 7.96
CA VAL A 824 31.63 26.52 7.11
C VAL A 824 30.12 26.74 7.21
N LEU A 825 29.59 27.02 8.39
CA LEU A 825 28.16 27.32 8.57
C LEU A 825 27.74 28.64 7.90
N ILE A 826 28.62 29.64 7.89
CA ILE A 826 28.40 30.92 7.21
C ILE A 826 28.47 30.75 5.68
N GLU A 827 29.34 29.90 5.16
CA GLU A 827 29.39 29.55 3.73
C GLU A 827 28.13 28.82 3.28
N ILE A 828 27.63 27.88 4.06
CA ILE A 828 26.36 27.18 3.79
C ILE A 828 25.21 28.19 3.76
N LYS A 829 25.16 29.12 4.69
CA LYS A 829 24.16 30.19 4.71
C LYS A 829 24.25 31.09 3.45
N LYS A 830 25.44 31.48 3.03
CA LYS A 830 25.67 32.26 1.80
C LYS A 830 25.28 31.49 0.55
N ALA A 831 25.58 30.22 0.48
CA ALA A 831 25.21 29.36 -0.63
C ALA A 831 23.68 29.21 -0.78
N LEU A 832 22.98 29.04 0.34
CA LEU A 832 21.53 28.96 0.39
C LEU A 832 20.86 30.30 0.01
N SER A 833 21.40 31.41 0.47
CA SER A 833 20.90 32.76 0.10
C SER A 833 21.09 33.07 -1.39
N GLY A 834 22.21 32.61 -1.99
CA GLY A 834 22.50 32.77 -3.42
C GLY A 834 21.58 31.94 -4.35
N ILE A 835 20.90 30.94 -3.82
CA ILE A 835 19.88 30.17 -4.54
C ILE A 835 18.57 30.98 -4.64
N PHE A 836 18.28 31.83 -3.65
CA PHE A 836 17.10 32.69 -3.67
C PHE A 836 17.18 33.83 -4.69
N ASP A 837 18.39 34.32 -4.95
CA ASP A 837 18.58 35.44 -5.89
C ASP A 837 18.68 35.02 -7.36
N LYS A 838 18.81 33.72 -7.68
CA LYS A 838 18.98 33.20 -9.04
C LYS A 838 17.78 32.42 -9.62
N SER A 839 16.72 32.20 -8.86
CA SER A 839 15.54 31.48 -9.35
C SER A 839 14.40 32.42 -9.82
N GLY A 840 14.68 33.19 -10.79
CA GLY A 840 13.69 33.87 -11.60
C GLY A 840 13.53 33.12 -12.93
N HIS A 841 12.79 32.03 -12.96
CA HIS A 841 11.91 31.56 -14.05
C HIS A 841 11.36 30.16 -13.80
N GLU A 842 10.06 30.17 -13.65
CA GLU A 842 9.02 29.17 -13.93
C GLU A 842 9.22 27.66 -13.58
N THR A 843 8.29 27.23 -12.77
CA THR A 843 7.69 25.90 -12.56
C THR A 843 8.14 25.09 -11.35
N ALA A 844 8.06 25.70 -10.20
CA ALA A 844 7.68 24.98 -8.97
C ALA A 844 7.06 26.03 -8.05
N THR A 845 6.00 25.70 -7.37
CA THR A 845 5.27 26.66 -6.54
C THR A 845 6.20 27.32 -5.54
N LEU A 846 6.54 28.54 -5.85
CA LEU A 846 7.55 29.38 -5.20
C LEU A 846 7.42 29.48 -3.65
N PRO A 847 6.23 29.33 -3.03
CA PRO A 847 6.10 29.43 -1.58
C PRO A 847 6.73 28.27 -0.79
N ASP A 848 6.71 27.06 -1.33
CA ASP A 848 7.16 25.87 -0.57
C ASP A 848 8.68 25.69 -0.57
N ILE A 849 9.33 26.02 -1.66
CA ILE A 849 10.81 26.00 -1.73
C ILE A 849 11.39 27.15 -0.88
N LYS A 850 10.75 28.29 -0.93
CA LYS A 850 11.15 29.45 -0.15
C LYS A 850 10.99 29.22 1.36
N ARG A 851 9.91 28.54 1.79
CA ARG A 851 9.69 28.17 3.19
C ARG A 851 10.71 27.16 3.69
N LYS A 852 10.98 26.10 2.94
CA LYS A 852 11.97 25.07 3.32
C LYS A 852 13.40 25.61 3.37
N LEU A 853 13.76 26.49 2.49
CA LEU A 853 15.08 27.14 2.49
C LEU A 853 15.24 28.17 3.63
N LEU A 854 14.16 28.84 4.01
CA LEU A 854 14.13 29.70 5.21
C LEU A 854 14.24 28.89 6.50
N GLU A 855 13.62 27.71 6.58
CA GLU A 855 13.78 26.80 7.72
C GLU A 855 15.23 26.31 7.87
N VAL A 856 15.88 25.94 6.78
CA VAL A 856 17.30 25.53 6.79
C VAL A 856 18.19 26.70 7.18
N SER A 857 17.91 27.92 6.70
CA SER A 857 18.65 29.12 7.11
C SER A 857 18.47 29.43 8.60
N TYR A 858 17.27 29.23 9.14
CA TYR A 858 16.97 29.40 10.57
C TYR A 858 17.72 28.37 11.45
N ILE A 859 17.71 27.10 11.04
CA ILE A 859 18.44 26.02 11.76
C ILE A 859 19.95 26.28 11.77
N ILE A 860 20.51 26.83 10.70
CA ILE A 860 21.92 27.23 10.63
C ILE A 860 22.20 28.41 11.57
N ASP A 861 21.31 29.40 11.62
CA ASP A 861 21.45 30.54 12.51
C ASP A 861 21.35 30.16 14.00
N GLU A 862 20.49 29.19 14.32
CA GLU A 862 20.31 28.67 15.69
C GLU A 862 21.56 27.90 16.16
N ASN A 863 22.11 27.04 15.29
CA ASN A 863 23.35 26.29 15.60
C ASN A 863 24.62 27.18 15.67
N ILE A 864 24.60 28.35 15.07
CA ILE A 864 25.70 29.36 15.23
C ILE A 864 25.55 30.10 16.54
N ARG A 865 24.36 30.17 17.16
CA ARG A 865 24.10 30.92 18.40
C ARG A 865 24.23 30.10 19.67
N GLU A 866 24.10 28.79 19.60
CA GLU A 866 24.22 27.92 20.78
C GLU A 866 25.67 27.48 21.02
N ASP A 867 26.43 28.29 21.73
CA ASP A 867 27.82 28.04 22.11
C ASP A 867 27.95 27.41 23.48
N ASP A 868 27.56 26.16 23.63
CA ASP A 868 27.87 25.37 24.85
C ASP A 868 29.39 24.99 24.95
N ILE A 869 30.10 25.08 23.83
CA ILE A 869 31.55 24.78 23.75
C ILE A 869 32.37 25.97 24.19
N LEU A 870 31.83 27.18 24.00
CA LEU A 870 32.54 28.40 24.38
C LEU A 870 32.52 28.64 25.91
N SER A 871 31.49 28.20 26.62
CA SER A 871 31.43 28.27 28.07
C SER A 871 32.45 27.32 28.72
N LYS A 872 32.62 26.11 28.21
CA LYS A 872 33.65 25.16 28.61
C LYS A 872 35.06 25.66 28.29
N PHE A 873 35.22 26.41 27.21
CA PHE A 873 36.48 27.07 26.86
C PHE A 873 36.82 28.17 27.86
N GLU A 874 35.88 29.03 28.26
CA GLU A 874 36.08 30.09 29.22
C GLU A 874 36.50 29.53 30.63
N GLU A 875 35.90 28.45 31.06
CA GLU A 875 36.18 27.76 32.30
C GLU A 875 37.58 27.12 32.29
N ASN A 876 37.96 26.43 31.22
CA ASN A 876 39.29 25.85 31.06
C ASN A 876 40.38 26.93 30.89
N PHE A 877 40.04 28.03 30.24
CA PHE A 877 40.96 29.17 30.10
C PHE A 877 41.26 29.81 31.45
N ASP A 878 40.25 30.01 32.29
CA ASP A 878 40.45 30.59 33.63
C ASP A 878 41.26 29.67 34.55
N LEU A 879 41.15 28.37 34.42
CA LEU A 879 41.99 27.39 35.13
C LEU A 879 43.48 27.51 34.77
N VAL A 880 43.79 27.79 33.52
CA VAL A 880 45.22 27.88 33.05
C VAL A 880 45.80 29.29 33.30
N HIS A 881 44.94 30.30 33.21
CA HIS A 881 45.40 31.71 33.28
C HIS A 881 45.03 32.43 34.60
N ASN A 882 45.05 31.71 35.72
CA ASN A 882 44.89 32.23 37.05
C ASN A 882 43.62 33.08 37.24
N ASN A 883 42.45 32.51 36.81
CA ASN A 883 41.14 33.15 36.88
C ASN A 883 41.08 34.53 36.18
N PHE A 884 41.70 34.61 35.04
CA PHE A 884 41.82 35.86 34.26
C PHE A 884 40.47 36.52 33.97
N ILE A 885 39.48 35.74 33.47
CA ILE A 885 38.16 36.26 33.08
C ILE A 885 37.41 36.78 34.31
N LYS A 886 37.54 36.06 35.42
CA LYS A 886 36.93 36.47 36.69
C LYS A 886 37.56 37.74 37.23
N ARG A 887 38.88 37.84 37.29
CA ARG A 887 39.61 39.07 37.70
C ARG A 887 39.27 40.25 36.77
N LEU A 888 39.24 40.04 35.51
CA LEU A 888 38.88 41.09 34.52
C LEU A 888 37.45 41.62 34.73
N ALA A 889 36.50 40.74 35.07
CA ALA A 889 35.12 41.12 35.37
C ALA A 889 35.00 41.94 36.68
N GLU A 890 35.79 41.59 37.68
CA GLU A 890 35.83 42.28 38.99
C GLU A 890 36.52 43.64 38.88
N THR A 891 37.61 43.72 38.08
CA THR A 891 38.37 44.96 37.96
C THR A 891 37.71 45.96 36.99
N PHE A 892 37.07 45.50 35.99
CA PHE A 892 36.40 46.30 34.94
C PHE A 892 34.94 45.90 34.74
N PRO A 893 34.03 46.17 35.67
CA PRO A 893 32.64 45.72 35.61
C PRO A 893 31.84 46.32 34.45
N THR A 894 32.33 47.38 33.82
CA THR A 894 31.70 48.05 32.68
C THR A 894 31.92 47.30 31.34
N LEU A 895 32.72 46.23 31.33
CA LEU A 895 32.94 45.41 30.13
C LEU A 895 31.78 44.42 29.93
N SER A 896 31.18 44.47 28.75
CA SER A 896 30.16 43.50 28.34
C SER A 896 30.75 42.09 28.18
N VAL A 897 29.90 41.05 28.15
CA VAL A 897 30.32 39.66 27.95
C VAL A 897 31.12 39.51 26.67
N ALA A 898 30.69 40.13 25.57
CA ALA A 898 31.41 40.10 24.28
C ALA A 898 32.79 40.79 24.37
N GLU A 899 32.89 41.87 25.14
CA GLU A 899 34.17 42.57 25.33
C GLU A 899 35.14 41.76 26.22
N ARG A 900 34.63 41.04 27.22
CA ARG A 900 35.47 40.11 28.05
C ARG A 900 36.00 38.95 27.20
N LYS A 901 35.15 38.36 26.35
CA LYS A 901 35.56 37.32 25.40
C LYS A 901 36.66 37.81 24.46
N MET A 902 36.50 39.02 23.95
CA MET A 902 37.55 39.67 23.15
C MET A 902 38.88 39.80 23.90
N CYS A 903 38.86 40.19 25.19
CA CYS A 903 40.04 40.27 26.02
C CYS A 903 40.72 38.91 26.22
N THR A 904 39.93 37.83 26.39
CA THR A 904 40.42 36.45 26.50
C THR A 904 41.19 36.01 25.24
N LEU A 905 40.61 36.25 24.06
CA LEU A 905 41.22 35.91 22.78
C LEU A 905 42.50 36.74 22.51
N ILE A 906 42.53 38.01 22.94
CA ILE A 906 43.73 38.85 22.86
C ILE A 906 44.82 38.38 23.80
N LYS A 907 44.48 37.90 25.02
CA LYS A 907 45.47 37.34 25.98
C LYS A 907 46.11 36.08 25.43
N MET A 908 45.37 35.31 24.62
CA MET A 908 45.91 34.16 23.87
C MET A 908 46.80 34.56 22.66
N GLN A 909 47.03 35.83 22.46
CA GLN A 909 47.82 36.41 21.38
C GLN A 909 47.31 36.16 19.98
N LEU A 910 46.02 35.91 19.84
CA LEU A 910 45.39 35.73 18.55
C LEU A 910 45.31 37.05 17.76
N SER A 911 45.60 36.98 16.47
CA SER A 911 45.49 38.11 15.55
C SER A 911 44.06 38.55 15.28
N SER A 912 43.80 39.76 14.84
CA SER A 912 42.48 40.24 14.48
C SER A 912 41.80 39.41 13.38
N LYS A 913 42.58 38.76 12.49
CA LYS A 913 42.07 37.85 11.46
C LYS A 913 41.59 36.51 12.04
N GLU A 914 42.23 36.03 13.09
CA GLU A 914 41.85 34.78 13.79
C GLU A 914 40.71 35.02 14.78
N ILE A 915 40.59 36.21 15.35
CA ILE A 915 39.52 36.56 16.28
C ILE A 915 38.20 36.82 15.56
N ALA A 916 38.24 37.34 14.35
CA ALA A 916 37.06 37.70 13.58
C ALA A 916 36.05 36.54 13.39
N PRO A 917 36.45 35.35 12.93
CA PRO A 917 35.57 34.20 12.79
C PRO A 917 35.10 33.64 14.15
N LEU A 918 35.96 33.75 15.22
CA LEU A 918 35.62 33.25 16.55
C LEU A 918 34.50 34.03 17.24
N LEU A 919 34.38 35.31 16.93
CA LEU A 919 33.36 36.20 17.47
C LEU A 919 32.22 36.48 16.45
N ASN A 920 32.27 35.85 15.29
CA ASN A 920 31.34 36.05 14.19
C ASN A 920 31.14 37.53 13.78
N ILE A 921 32.25 38.25 13.68
CA ILE A 921 32.30 39.68 13.27
C ILE A 921 33.36 39.87 12.19
N THR A 922 33.27 40.98 11.45
CA THR A 922 34.29 41.31 10.44
C THR A 922 35.63 41.70 11.11
N VAL A 923 36.77 41.53 10.43
CA VAL A 923 38.07 41.97 10.90
C VAL A 923 38.05 43.45 11.28
N ARG A 924 37.31 44.28 10.53
CA ARG A 924 37.10 45.68 10.83
C ARG A 924 36.26 45.91 12.09
N GLY A 925 35.33 44.99 12.38
CA GLY A 925 34.57 44.91 13.64
C GLY A 925 35.50 44.64 14.85
N VAL A 926 36.44 43.67 14.69
CA VAL A 926 37.45 43.36 15.69
C VAL A 926 38.33 44.58 16.01
N GLU A 927 38.82 45.26 15.00
CA GLU A 927 39.64 46.48 15.20
C GLU A 927 38.86 47.61 15.85
N THR A 928 37.61 47.78 15.51
CA THR A 928 36.73 48.77 16.17
C THR A 928 36.50 48.41 17.64
N MET A 929 36.34 47.15 17.95
CA MET A 929 36.16 46.66 19.30
C MET A 929 37.46 46.80 20.12
N ARG A 930 38.62 46.56 19.55
CA ARG A 930 39.94 46.82 20.18
C ARG A 930 40.10 48.29 20.54
N LEU A 931 39.68 49.19 19.67
CA LEU A 931 39.74 50.64 19.97
C LEU A 931 38.79 51.03 21.14
N ARG A 932 37.60 50.45 21.18
CA ARG A 932 36.64 50.67 22.28
C ARG A 932 37.16 50.10 23.60
N LEU A 933 37.77 48.92 23.59
CA LEU A 933 38.38 48.28 24.74
C LEU A 933 39.52 49.12 25.28
N ARG A 934 40.39 49.65 24.43
CA ARG A 934 41.47 50.58 24.91
C ARG A 934 40.91 51.80 25.64
N LYS A 935 39.80 52.39 25.16
CA LYS A 935 39.15 53.51 25.86
C LYS A 935 38.54 53.10 27.19
N LYS A 936 37.84 51.94 27.23
CA LYS A 936 37.20 51.47 28.45
C LYS A 936 38.21 51.02 29.53
N LEU A 937 39.34 50.46 29.11
CA LEU A 937 40.42 50.05 29.99
C LEU A 937 41.40 51.21 30.39
N GLY A 938 41.17 52.44 29.89
CA GLY A 938 41.91 53.63 30.22
C GLY A 938 43.36 53.67 29.68
N LEU A 939 43.68 52.94 28.61
CA LEU A 939 45.00 52.76 28.03
C LEU A 939 45.38 53.92 27.11
N GLN A 940 46.16 54.89 27.55
CA GLN A 940 46.59 56.07 26.75
C GLN A 940 47.82 55.79 25.85
N ASN A 941 48.86 55.07 26.39
CA ASN A 941 50.11 54.81 25.64
C ASN A 941 50.57 53.38 25.66
N GLU A 942 49.82 52.44 26.23
CA GLU A 942 50.21 51.02 26.32
C GLU A 942 49.48 50.19 25.27
N SER A 943 50.13 49.16 24.75
CA SER A 943 49.49 48.19 23.80
C SER A 943 48.47 47.37 24.55
N LEU A 944 47.21 47.28 23.99
CA LEU A 944 46.12 46.49 24.54
C LEU A 944 46.51 45.03 24.74
N THR A 945 47.24 44.45 23.82
CA THR A 945 47.75 43.07 23.90
C THR A 945 48.74 42.92 25.02
N LYS A 946 49.71 43.89 25.19
CA LYS A 946 50.67 43.81 26.22
C LYS A 946 50.07 44.00 27.64
N PHE A 947 49.11 44.90 27.75
CA PHE A 947 48.33 45.08 28.96
C PHE A 947 47.59 43.78 29.37
N LEU A 948 46.79 43.18 28.44
CA LEU A 948 46.03 42.02 28.76
C LEU A 948 46.89 40.76 28.97
N THR A 949 48.07 40.70 28.36
CA THR A 949 49.01 39.57 28.59
C THR A 949 49.63 39.69 30.03
N ASN A 950 49.84 40.88 30.57
CA ASN A 950 50.39 41.11 31.91
C ASN A 950 49.30 41.16 33.00
N PHE A 951 48.01 41.46 32.60
CA PHE A 951 46.87 41.45 33.51
C PHE A 951 46.52 40.03 33.92
#